data_c546835efeb0dcadf9626accad1348f9
#
_entry.id   c546835efeb0dcadf9626accad1348f9
#
_cell.length_a   1.000
_cell.length_b   1.000
_cell.length_c   1.000
_cell.angle_alpha   90.00
_cell.angle_beta   90.00
_cell.angle_gamma   90.00
#
_symmetry.space_group_name_H-M   'P 1'
#
loop_
_entity.id
_entity.type
_entity.pdbx_description
1 polymer ?
#
loop_
_entity_poly.entity_id
_entity_poly.type
_entity_poly.pdbx_seq_one_letter_code
_entity_poly.pdbx_strand_id
1 'polypeptide(L)'
;MPREAQNRSFHHTDKCVGVSVMKSEFAKVHMTLEEEVKATILRLHSSFDGLPDPSSESEKKAEDYLSPLFGALGWDWLTAEVKPQKRVRSAGRTKRVDYAFRKTGRLRSDFYLEVKNFSESVYDAGHVKQALEYGKNSGTRWVILTNFTDWRIFNSDFFENPDSAELFTGFKLLDAATDPEKLGWLMLLSREQGGPALDEYAKKHKKWKESESVEDLLTEQLIETRKALSSALREQNRDLFDHESPNEDFSVDSCVQHILDRIIFCRMLEDSGVGDGLRMEQAYEEWKNDKRAQFYRDHLCHLWTAKMRKRYDSSIFDSHRIDGLSIKNEDFNPIFESFYVNPKTKLRYRFEAIPTDVLGHAYENYLSYKLKQTEKRTGLEKEIYKRKQGGIYYTPEFLVDHLVRATVGEKLKACKTPDEALRIRVLDPACGSGTFLVRAFEEFKHWHLAHVRRAGAHEQTKLDAEHESGLTTFLDHVLESCIYGIDIDLHAVGLTKLNLFLRAIDTPNQLPRLKILHANSLVWDTDLPMQFKIERDFPLVHEQGGFDVVIGNPPWEKWKPNSQEFFEEFYEGFRDLPTQEAKKVIDDLLKTRLGIRKRWQDKLQEYETYSELYRREYQFQSSGGDIDLYKVFTERAYQLLKPGGSAGLVIPSGIYTDLGAKGLRTMLFDQCQLKELYSFENRGHAIFEDVHASYKPVLLNFVKGGKTKSFQCAFFLHNDDDLKRAITAPTVLTVDFVRRSSPTSWSVLEIKTPRDREIVETLLKHPPLGEQIEGTWNIAMQSGFHMTNDSHLFRVGQLDGVPMLEGKNIEQFTHRWKEAPKPRYTIAESDIRSNLKADAVYHTGYYLGFRDVASSTNYRTLLATIIPPGYVCGNTINIVRLEDTRILCYLCGVLNSFVVDYFIRQKVSAHVNMFYFREIPLPRVSSGKLFDEIVKKTAQLVATTSDFDQLKKDTGVAHGLTDENDRLLARAQLDVAVAKLYGINKEDLAYILEKFPIADPKQKELVLRTYYNDG
;
A
#
# COMPACT_ATOMS: atom_id res chain seq x y z
N MET A 1 13.57 -50.04 -30.42
CA MET A 1 13.49 -51.14 -31.37
C MET A 1 12.04 -51.57 -31.50
N PRO A 2 11.66 -51.97 -32.70
CA PRO A 2 10.48 -51.43 -33.40
C PRO A 2 9.40 -52.50 -33.64
N ARG A 3 8.29 -52.12 -34.25
CA ARG A 3 7.53 -52.82 -35.34
C ARG A 3 6.08 -52.37 -35.37
N GLU A 4 5.71 -51.83 -36.44
CA GLU A 4 5.04 -52.30 -37.70
C GLU A 4 3.51 -52.22 -37.58
N ALA A 5 2.87 -51.32 -38.26
CA ALA A 5 2.40 -51.32 -39.64
C ALA A 5 1.20 -52.25 -39.88
N GLN A 6 0.12 -51.66 -40.36
CA GLN A 6 -0.56 -52.17 -41.57
C GLN A 6 -1.77 -51.33 -42.01
N ASN A 7 -1.64 -50.86 -43.23
CA ASN A 7 -2.60 -50.39 -44.23
C ASN A 7 -3.99 -51.04 -44.20
N ARG A 8 -5.01 -50.25 -44.52
CA ARG A 8 -5.97 -50.57 -45.60
C ARG A 8 -6.61 -49.32 -46.16
N SER A 9 -6.43 -49.16 -47.44
CA SER A 9 -7.06 -48.26 -48.40
C SER A 9 -8.58 -48.56 -48.62
N PHE A 10 -9.41 -47.58 -48.93
CA PHE A 10 -10.36 -47.67 -50.06
C PHE A 10 -10.73 -46.25 -50.56
N HIS A 11 -10.96 -46.23 -51.86
CA HIS A 11 -10.99 -45.16 -52.84
C HIS A 11 -12.26 -44.32 -52.95
N HIS A 12 -12.05 -43.10 -53.47
CA HIS A 12 -12.87 -42.29 -54.42
C HIS A 12 -14.17 -41.63 -53.88
N THR A 13 -14.47 -40.42 -54.15
CA THR A 13 -14.30 -39.45 -55.28
C THR A 13 -14.80 -38.06 -54.88
N ASP A 14 -14.15 -37.05 -55.46
CA ASP A 14 -14.69 -35.74 -55.94
C ASP A 14 -15.11 -34.66 -54.95
N LYS A 15 -14.53 -33.55 -54.93
CA LYS A 15 -14.38 -32.40 -55.81
C LYS A 15 -13.69 -31.21 -55.17
N CYS A 16 -12.78 -30.68 -55.88
CA CYS A 16 -12.14 -29.38 -55.74
C CYS A 16 -13.06 -28.22 -55.35
N VAL A 17 -12.95 -27.70 -54.14
CA VAL A 17 -13.02 -26.27 -53.78
C VAL A 17 -12.33 -26.17 -52.42
N GLY A 18 -11.07 -25.80 -52.31
CA GLY A 18 -10.40 -25.69 -51.03
C GLY A 18 -8.89 -25.43 -51.10
N VAL A 19 -8.34 -25.04 -52.24
CA VAL A 19 -6.89 -24.87 -52.44
C VAL A 19 -6.47 -23.38 -52.47
N SER A 20 -7.38 -22.46 -52.27
CA SER A 20 -7.04 -21.02 -52.27
C SER A 20 -6.90 -20.38 -50.86
N VAL A 21 -7.33 -21.04 -49.79
CA VAL A 21 -7.24 -20.47 -48.44
C VAL A 21 -6.03 -21.00 -47.64
N MET A 22 -5.52 -22.19 -47.97
CA MET A 22 -4.35 -22.75 -47.27
C MET A 22 -2.98 -22.29 -47.81
N LYS A 23 -2.92 -21.49 -48.87
CA LYS A 23 -1.66 -20.93 -49.39
C LYS A 23 -1.34 -19.52 -48.84
N SER A 24 -2.25 -18.89 -48.09
CA SER A 24 -2.00 -17.58 -47.48
C SER A 24 -1.48 -17.63 -46.06
N GLU A 25 -1.53 -18.78 -45.39
CA GLU A 25 -1.04 -18.94 -44.03
C GLU A 25 0.41 -19.45 -43.90
N PHE A 26 1.02 -19.93 -44.98
CA PHE A 26 2.40 -20.45 -44.98
C PHE A 26 3.46 -19.47 -45.53
N ALA A 27 3.11 -18.21 -45.74
CA ALA A 27 4.07 -17.17 -46.14
C ALA A 27 3.97 -15.92 -45.27
N LYS A 28 3.75 -16.07 -43.94
CA LYS A 28 4.19 -15.05 -42.99
C LYS A 28 5.69 -15.22 -42.77
N VAL A 29 6.48 -14.67 -43.70
CA VAL A 29 7.84 -14.21 -43.45
C VAL A 29 7.75 -13.41 -42.14
N HIS A 30 8.57 -13.72 -41.18
CA HIS A 30 8.71 -12.92 -39.95
C HIS A 30 9.29 -11.55 -40.35
N MET A 31 8.42 -10.62 -40.73
CA MET A 31 8.80 -9.22 -40.90
C MET A 31 9.20 -8.69 -39.51
N THR A 32 10.27 -7.93 -39.46
CA THR A 32 10.63 -7.19 -38.25
C THR A 32 9.58 -6.12 -38.00
N LEU A 33 9.43 -5.69 -36.74
CA LEU A 33 8.51 -4.61 -36.37
C LEU A 33 8.74 -3.35 -37.25
N GLU A 34 9.99 -3.02 -37.53
CA GLU A 34 10.36 -1.88 -38.38
C GLU A 34 9.86 -2.05 -39.83
N GLU A 35 9.95 -3.25 -40.39
CA GLU A 35 9.49 -3.55 -41.76
C GLU A 35 7.95 -3.46 -41.83
N GLU A 36 7.26 -3.93 -40.79
CA GLU A 36 5.79 -3.81 -40.70
C GLU A 36 5.34 -2.35 -40.63
N VAL A 37 6.02 -1.55 -39.79
CA VAL A 37 5.74 -0.11 -39.68
C VAL A 37 5.98 0.63 -40.99
N LYS A 38 7.13 0.37 -41.68
CA LYS A 38 7.42 0.98 -43.03
C LYS A 38 6.35 0.62 -44.04
N ALA A 39 5.98 -0.65 -44.14
CA ALA A 39 4.97 -1.11 -45.07
C ALA A 39 3.59 -0.45 -44.76
N THR A 40 3.27 -0.28 -43.49
CA THR A 40 2.04 0.39 -43.09
C THR A 40 2.05 1.87 -43.44
N ILE A 41 3.14 2.61 -43.22
CA ILE A 41 3.30 4.02 -43.62
C ILE A 41 3.05 4.18 -45.14
N LEU A 42 3.72 3.39 -45.99
CA LEU A 42 3.57 3.46 -47.44
C LEU A 42 2.15 3.18 -47.90
N ARG A 43 1.49 2.16 -47.31
CA ARG A 43 0.09 1.82 -47.62
C ARG A 43 -0.86 2.95 -47.25
N LEU A 44 -0.71 3.52 -46.02
CA LEU A 44 -1.57 4.60 -45.56
C LEU A 44 -1.36 5.88 -46.37
N HIS A 45 -0.13 6.20 -46.75
CA HIS A 45 0.15 7.36 -47.59
C HIS A 45 -0.47 7.21 -48.99
N SER A 46 -0.32 6.04 -49.63
CA SER A 46 -1.01 5.77 -50.91
C SER A 46 -2.52 5.90 -50.82
N SER A 47 -3.14 5.50 -49.70
CA SER A 47 -4.57 5.69 -49.47
C SER A 47 -4.93 7.17 -49.26
N PHE A 48 -4.08 7.93 -48.58
CA PHE A 48 -4.24 9.36 -48.34
C PHE A 48 -4.16 10.17 -49.64
N ASP A 49 -3.15 9.86 -50.50
CA ASP A 49 -3.02 10.51 -51.82
C ASP A 49 -4.22 10.23 -52.76
N GLY A 50 -4.96 9.18 -52.51
CA GLY A 50 -6.20 8.84 -53.22
C GLY A 50 -7.42 9.60 -52.74
N LEU A 51 -7.33 10.44 -51.71
CA LEU A 51 -8.49 11.24 -51.24
C LEU A 51 -8.79 12.38 -52.20
N PRO A 52 -10.07 12.60 -52.59
CA PRO A 52 -10.47 13.66 -53.50
C PRO A 52 -10.16 15.07 -53.02
N ASP A 53 -10.36 15.33 -51.75
CA ASP A 53 -10.07 16.61 -51.09
C ASP A 53 -9.78 16.36 -49.60
N PRO A 54 -8.51 16.16 -49.22
CA PRO A 54 -8.15 15.98 -47.83
C PRO A 54 -8.50 17.15 -46.90
N SER A 55 -8.63 18.37 -47.47
CA SER A 55 -8.94 19.57 -46.68
C SER A 55 -10.40 19.63 -46.19
N SER A 56 -11.30 18.92 -46.87
CA SER A 56 -12.71 18.85 -46.50
C SER A 56 -13.02 17.74 -45.46
N GLU A 57 -12.06 16.87 -45.18
CA GLU A 57 -12.25 15.73 -44.28
C GLU A 57 -12.22 16.18 -42.80
N SER A 58 -12.89 15.42 -41.93
CA SER A 58 -12.97 15.71 -40.52
C SER A 58 -11.74 15.16 -39.75
N GLU A 59 -11.48 15.67 -38.54
CA GLU A 59 -10.47 15.10 -37.61
C GLU A 59 -10.63 13.58 -37.45
N LYS A 60 -11.85 13.07 -37.42
CA LYS A 60 -12.14 11.63 -37.33
C LYS A 60 -11.49 10.86 -38.48
N LYS A 61 -11.36 11.44 -39.66
CA LYS A 61 -10.73 10.80 -40.79
C LYS A 61 -9.22 10.67 -40.58
N ALA A 62 -8.56 11.65 -39.92
CA ALA A 62 -7.17 11.55 -39.57
C ALA A 62 -6.94 10.43 -38.52
N GLU A 63 -7.86 10.28 -37.57
CA GLU A 63 -7.85 9.17 -36.60
C GLU A 63 -7.89 7.80 -37.29
N ASP A 64 -8.73 7.62 -38.31
CA ASP A 64 -8.83 6.36 -39.06
C ASP A 64 -7.51 5.94 -39.70
N TYR A 65 -6.62 6.89 -40.04
CA TYR A 65 -5.29 6.63 -40.56
C TYR A 65 -4.27 6.34 -39.44
N LEU A 66 -4.44 6.91 -38.26
CA LEU A 66 -3.53 6.73 -37.13
C LEU A 66 -3.72 5.38 -36.43
N SER A 67 -4.94 4.89 -36.32
CA SER A 67 -5.23 3.60 -35.67
C SER A 67 -4.45 2.41 -36.26
N PRO A 68 -4.38 2.20 -37.60
CA PRO A 68 -3.56 1.12 -38.15
C PRO A 68 -2.06 1.34 -37.96
N LEU A 69 -1.57 2.60 -37.93
CA LEU A 69 -0.18 2.92 -37.70
C LEU A 69 0.25 2.55 -36.27
N PHE A 70 -0.55 2.95 -35.27
CA PHE A 70 -0.27 2.58 -33.90
C PHE A 70 -0.49 1.08 -33.63
N GLY A 71 -1.40 0.44 -34.40
CA GLY A 71 -1.50 -1.02 -34.41
C GLY A 71 -0.21 -1.69 -34.85
N ALA A 72 0.42 -1.19 -35.92
CA ALA A 72 1.75 -1.66 -36.37
C ALA A 72 2.87 -1.36 -35.35
N LEU A 73 2.73 -0.29 -34.56
CA LEU A 73 3.62 0.03 -33.42
C LEU A 73 3.36 -0.83 -32.17
N GLY A 74 2.44 -1.80 -32.27
CA GLY A 74 2.11 -2.77 -31.22
C GLY A 74 1.04 -2.33 -30.20
N TRP A 75 0.41 -1.15 -30.41
CA TRP A 75 -0.67 -0.67 -29.56
C TRP A 75 -2.02 -1.25 -29.98
N ASP A 76 -2.79 -1.74 -29.05
CA ASP A 76 -4.16 -2.14 -29.30
C ASP A 76 -5.10 -0.93 -29.09
N TRP A 77 -5.48 -0.30 -30.21
CA TRP A 77 -6.35 0.89 -30.23
C TRP A 77 -7.74 0.68 -29.62
N LEU A 78 -8.15 -0.57 -29.49
CA LEU A 78 -9.48 -0.94 -28.98
C LEU A 78 -9.47 -1.32 -27.48
N THR A 79 -8.32 -1.30 -26.83
CA THR A 79 -8.17 -1.68 -25.42
C THR A 79 -8.06 -0.48 -24.48
N ALA A 80 -7.94 -0.77 -23.17
CA ALA A 80 -7.70 0.26 -22.16
C ALA A 80 -6.31 0.92 -22.27
N GLU A 81 -5.41 0.44 -23.14
CA GLU A 81 -4.08 1.00 -23.35
C GLU A 81 -4.10 2.31 -24.18
N VAL A 82 -5.07 2.46 -25.06
CA VAL A 82 -5.29 3.69 -25.83
C VAL A 82 -6.62 4.29 -25.42
N LYS A 83 -6.59 5.27 -24.55
CA LYS A 83 -7.79 5.94 -24.05
C LYS A 83 -8.07 7.19 -24.86
N PRO A 84 -9.20 7.25 -25.59
CA PRO A 84 -9.67 8.52 -26.14
C PRO A 84 -10.03 9.42 -24.96
N GLN A 85 -9.51 10.64 -24.94
CA GLN A 85 -9.95 11.64 -23.97
C GLN A 85 -11.30 12.24 -24.42
N LYS A 86 -12.12 12.64 -23.45
CA LYS A 86 -13.55 12.92 -23.58
C LYS A 86 -13.92 14.00 -24.57
N ARG A 87 -15.11 13.84 -25.18
CA ARG A 87 -15.81 14.89 -25.92
C ARG A 87 -16.22 16.03 -25.00
N VAL A 88 -15.69 17.22 -25.20
CA VAL A 88 -16.17 18.45 -24.53
C VAL A 88 -17.17 19.17 -25.44
N ARG A 89 -18.44 19.26 -25.02
CA ARG A 89 -19.42 20.13 -25.65
C ARG A 89 -19.17 21.57 -25.16
N SER A 90 -18.56 22.39 -26.01
CA SER A 90 -18.46 23.85 -25.76
C SER A 90 -19.25 24.57 -26.85
N ALA A 91 -20.27 25.36 -26.45
CA ALA A 91 -21.02 26.28 -27.30
C ALA A 91 -21.49 25.70 -28.66
N GLY A 92 -22.13 24.53 -28.64
CA GLY A 92 -22.74 23.94 -29.83
C GLY A 92 -21.78 23.28 -30.82
N ARG A 93 -20.48 23.21 -30.52
CA ARG A 93 -19.47 22.45 -31.26
C ARG A 93 -18.87 21.39 -30.38
N THR A 94 -18.88 20.13 -30.82
CA THR A 94 -18.19 19.01 -30.17
C THR A 94 -16.71 19.14 -30.53
N LYS A 95 -15.87 19.58 -29.57
CA LYS A 95 -14.42 19.43 -29.71
C LYS A 95 -14.06 18.03 -29.23
N ARG A 96 -13.41 17.27 -30.07
CA ARG A 96 -12.81 15.99 -29.70
C ARG A 96 -11.49 16.24 -29.00
N VAL A 97 -11.18 15.41 -28.10
CA VAL A 97 -9.91 15.34 -27.41
C VAL A 97 -9.27 14.00 -27.72
N ASP A 98 -8.05 14.03 -27.93
CA ASP A 98 -7.09 13.12 -28.47
C ASP A 98 -6.80 11.91 -27.56
N TYR A 99 -5.69 11.23 -27.73
CA TYR A 99 -5.46 9.91 -27.16
C TYR A 99 -4.34 9.91 -26.15
N ALA A 100 -4.56 9.23 -25.04
CA ALA A 100 -3.53 8.92 -24.06
C ALA A 100 -3.11 7.46 -24.19
N PHE A 101 -1.82 7.21 -24.42
CA PHE A 101 -1.23 5.90 -24.57
C PHE A 101 -0.60 5.46 -23.25
N ARG A 102 -1.06 4.31 -22.72
CA ARG A 102 -0.62 3.80 -21.42
C ARG A 102 -0.54 2.28 -21.44
N LYS A 103 0.63 1.72 -21.22
CA LYS A 103 0.77 0.27 -21.03
C LYS A 103 -0.04 -0.21 -19.84
N THR A 104 -0.63 -1.38 -19.98
CA THR A 104 -1.34 -2.05 -18.87
C THR A 104 -0.39 -2.18 -17.66
N GLY A 105 -0.83 -1.70 -16.50
CA GLY A 105 -0.06 -1.74 -15.26
C GLY A 105 0.81 -0.52 -14.99
N ARG A 106 0.75 0.54 -15.81
CA ARG A 106 1.41 1.81 -15.54
C ARG A 106 0.44 2.85 -15.01
N LEU A 107 0.91 3.66 -14.06
CA LEU A 107 0.14 4.76 -13.44
C LEU A 107 -0.06 5.92 -14.41
N ARG A 108 0.97 6.30 -15.15
CA ARG A 108 0.99 7.46 -16.05
C ARG A 108 0.99 7.01 -17.50
N SER A 109 0.42 7.86 -18.36
CA SER A 109 0.49 7.65 -19.81
C SER A 109 1.94 7.74 -20.29
N ASP A 110 2.31 6.89 -21.22
CA ASP A 110 3.63 6.90 -21.84
C ASP A 110 3.80 8.17 -22.70
N PHE A 111 2.75 8.56 -23.40
CA PHE A 111 2.64 9.81 -24.14
C PHE A 111 1.19 10.17 -24.43
N TYR A 112 1.00 11.41 -24.82
CA TYR A 112 -0.26 12.00 -25.25
C TYR A 112 -0.22 12.30 -26.75
N LEU A 113 -1.30 12.03 -27.48
CA LEU A 113 -1.41 12.28 -28.92
C LEU A 113 -2.55 13.26 -29.19
N GLU A 114 -2.25 14.44 -29.72
CA GLU A 114 -3.17 15.45 -30.23
C GLU A 114 -3.28 15.36 -31.73
N VAL A 115 -4.47 15.14 -32.25
CA VAL A 115 -4.73 14.97 -33.69
C VAL A 115 -5.43 16.21 -34.22
N LYS A 116 -4.99 16.69 -35.37
CA LYS A 116 -5.59 17.83 -36.08
C LYS A 116 -6.08 17.38 -37.47
N ASN A 117 -7.02 18.16 -38.03
CA ASN A 117 -7.41 17.95 -39.40
C ASN A 117 -6.23 17.98 -40.37
N PHE A 118 -6.32 17.27 -41.47
CA PHE A 118 -5.27 17.23 -42.50
C PHE A 118 -4.85 18.61 -42.99
N SER A 119 -5.78 19.59 -43.05
CA SER A 119 -5.57 20.98 -43.49
C SER A 119 -5.03 21.88 -42.39
N GLU A 120 -5.06 21.45 -41.12
CA GLU A 120 -4.60 22.29 -40.00
C GLU A 120 -3.10 22.13 -39.78
N SER A 121 -2.44 23.25 -39.52
CA SER A 121 -1.00 23.28 -39.30
C SER A 121 -0.64 22.83 -37.89
N VAL A 122 0.23 21.85 -37.77
CA VAL A 122 0.85 21.45 -36.48
C VAL A 122 1.87 22.48 -35.97
N TYR A 123 2.11 23.55 -36.71
CA TYR A 123 2.98 24.67 -36.37
C TYR A 123 2.20 25.86 -35.81
N ASP A 124 0.87 25.81 -35.75
CA ASP A 124 0.04 26.84 -35.14
C ASP A 124 0.32 26.92 -33.63
N ALA A 125 0.58 28.13 -33.12
CA ALA A 125 0.92 28.36 -31.73
C ALA A 125 -0.21 28.01 -30.76
N GLY A 126 -1.48 28.14 -31.18
CA GLY A 126 -2.65 27.77 -30.42
C GLY A 126 -2.76 26.27 -30.25
N HIS A 127 -2.50 25.50 -31.33
CA HIS A 127 -2.49 24.04 -31.28
C HIS A 127 -1.35 23.49 -30.41
N VAL A 128 -0.17 24.06 -30.53
CA VAL A 128 0.99 23.69 -29.69
C VAL A 128 0.69 23.96 -28.22
N LYS A 129 0.16 25.17 -27.90
CA LYS A 129 -0.22 25.52 -26.52
C LYS A 129 -1.25 24.54 -25.97
N GLN A 130 -2.30 24.24 -26.72
CA GLN A 130 -3.36 23.31 -26.32
C GLN A 130 -2.76 21.94 -26.00
N ALA A 131 -1.94 21.37 -26.87
CA ALA A 131 -1.32 20.07 -26.68
C ALA A 131 -0.44 20.02 -25.42
N LEU A 132 0.37 21.04 -25.18
CA LEU A 132 1.23 21.14 -24.00
C LEU A 132 0.45 21.33 -22.70
N GLU A 133 -0.63 22.13 -22.72
CA GLU A 133 -1.53 22.26 -21.56
C GLU A 133 -2.11 20.90 -21.15
N TYR A 134 -2.57 20.09 -22.11
CA TYR A 134 -3.06 18.75 -21.84
C TYR A 134 -1.97 17.84 -21.29
N GLY A 135 -0.81 17.80 -21.93
CA GLY A 135 0.32 17.00 -21.44
C GLY A 135 0.68 17.33 -20.01
N LYS A 136 0.84 18.60 -19.68
CA LYS A 136 1.19 19.05 -18.32
C LYS A 136 0.11 18.72 -17.29
N ASN A 137 -1.16 19.01 -17.60
CA ASN A 137 -2.28 18.73 -16.69
C ASN A 137 -2.54 17.23 -16.50
N SER A 138 -2.29 16.40 -17.53
CA SER A 138 -2.41 14.94 -17.41
C SER A 138 -1.22 14.26 -16.71
N GLY A 139 -0.17 15.02 -16.39
CA GLY A 139 1.08 14.48 -15.84
C GLY A 139 1.86 13.65 -16.87
N THR A 140 1.58 13.83 -18.18
CA THR A 140 2.23 13.12 -19.28
C THR A 140 3.34 14.00 -19.83
N ARG A 141 4.60 13.54 -19.71
CA ARG A 141 5.78 14.31 -20.15
C ARG A 141 5.82 14.49 -21.67
N TRP A 142 5.49 13.45 -22.42
CA TRP A 142 5.61 13.40 -23.87
C TRP A 142 4.30 13.70 -24.56
N VAL A 143 4.32 14.70 -25.44
CA VAL A 143 3.15 15.15 -26.19
C VAL A 143 3.48 15.08 -27.68
N ILE A 144 2.64 14.41 -28.44
CA ILE A 144 2.73 14.29 -29.90
C ILE A 144 1.59 15.11 -30.51
N LEU A 145 1.93 16.01 -31.41
CA LEU A 145 0.97 16.78 -32.21
C LEU A 145 1.11 16.37 -33.68
N THR A 146 0.02 15.91 -34.28
CA THR A 146 0.03 15.45 -35.68
C THR A 146 -1.26 15.80 -36.42
N ASN A 147 -1.15 16.01 -37.73
CA ASN A 147 -2.25 16.02 -38.68
C ASN A 147 -2.16 14.84 -39.65
N PHE A 148 -1.57 13.72 -39.25
CA PHE A 148 -1.18 12.55 -40.01
C PHE A 148 0.08 12.74 -40.87
N THR A 149 0.20 13.82 -41.65
CA THR A 149 1.36 14.04 -42.55
C THR A 149 2.56 14.58 -41.80
N ASP A 150 2.35 15.55 -40.92
CA ASP A 150 3.38 16.20 -40.13
C ASP A 150 3.29 15.79 -38.67
N TRP A 151 4.43 15.47 -38.06
CA TRP A 151 4.56 15.03 -36.69
C TRP A 151 5.49 15.93 -35.89
N ARG A 152 5.08 16.29 -34.67
CA ARG A 152 5.91 17.04 -33.72
C ARG A 152 5.83 16.38 -32.36
N ILE A 153 6.97 16.12 -31.74
CA ILE A 153 7.09 15.57 -30.39
C ILE A 153 7.62 16.65 -29.49
N PHE A 154 6.96 16.87 -28.36
CA PHE A 154 7.33 17.85 -27.34
C PHE A 154 7.57 17.17 -26.00
N ASN A 155 8.52 17.70 -25.23
CA ASN A 155 8.66 17.43 -23.81
C ASN A 155 7.96 18.55 -23.05
N SER A 156 6.81 18.25 -22.40
CA SER A 156 6.01 19.25 -21.68
C SER A 156 6.72 19.84 -20.45
N ASP A 157 7.82 19.24 -20.00
CA ASP A 157 8.63 19.73 -18.88
C ASP A 157 9.56 20.88 -19.26
N PHE A 158 9.85 21.06 -20.55
CA PHE A 158 10.61 22.21 -21.05
C PHE A 158 9.79 23.47 -21.30
N PHE A 159 8.58 23.48 -20.82
CA PHE A 159 7.63 24.54 -21.05
C PHE A 159 7.70 25.58 -19.92
N GLU A 160 8.36 26.70 -20.15
CA GLU A 160 8.38 27.86 -19.22
C GLU A 160 7.36 28.93 -19.60
N ASN A 161 7.02 29.04 -20.89
CA ASN A 161 6.08 30.04 -21.44
C ASN A 161 5.47 29.43 -22.73
N PRO A 162 4.16 29.65 -23.04
CA PRO A 162 3.53 29.21 -24.29
C PRO A 162 4.31 29.56 -25.57
N ASP A 163 5.00 30.68 -25.56
CA ASP A 163 5.74 31.20 -26.70
C ASP A 163 7.16 30.60 -26.84
N SER A 164 7.63 29.86 -25.85
CA SER A 164 9.00 29.28 -25.78
C SER A 164 9.02 27.75 -25.74
N ALA A 165 7.95 27.07 -26.18
CA ALA A 165 7.87 25.61 -26.22
C ALA A 165 8.98 24.99 -27.08
N GLU A 166 9.93 24.34 -26.45
CA GLU A 166 11.03 23.65 -27.15
C GLU A 166 10.53 22.38 -27.82
N LEU A 167 10.67 22.33 -29.12
CA LEU A 167 10.44 21.15 -29.93
C LEU A 167 11.49 20.09 -29.59
N PHE A 168 11.07 18.91 -29.21
CA PHE A 168 11.97 17.77 -29.05
C PHE A 168 12.43 17.25 -30.42
N THR A 169 11.48 16.94 -31.31
CA THR A 169 11.74 16.59 -32.70
C THR A 169 10.49 16.78 -33.58
N GLY A 170 10.67 16.90 -34.88
CA GLY A 170 9.58 16.94 -35.82
C GLY A 170 9.99 16.34 -37.17
N PHE A 171 9.04 15.68 -37.87
CA PHE A 171 9.29 15.00 -39.15
C PHE A 171 7.98 14.81 -39.93
N LYS A 172 8.10 14.55 -41.20
CA LYS A 172 6.98 14.06 -42.01
C LYS A 172 6.89 12.55 -41.93
N LEU A 173 5.70 12.02 -41.78
CA LEU A 173 5.47 10.58 -41.63
C LEU A 173 6.06 9.76 -42.77
N LEU A 174 5.89 10.23 -44.01
CA LEU A 174 6.40 9.53 -45.19
C LEU A 174 7.93 9.38 -45.15
N ASP A 175 8.64 10.39 -44.62
CA ASP A 175 10.10 10.33 -44.53
C ASP A 175 10.55 9.17 -43.61
N ALA A 176 9.76 8.79 -42.61
CA ALA A 176 10.10 7.67 -41.74
C ALA A 176 10.12 6.30 -42.46
N ALA A 177 9.50 6.20 -43.63
CA ALA A 177 9.59 4.98 -44.42
C ALA A 177 10.97 4.76 -45.07
N THR A 178 11.75 5.86 -45.30
CA THR A 178 13.02 5.83 -46.04
C THR A 178 14.22 6.31 -45.23
N ASP A 179 14.02 7.13 -44.20
CA ASP A 179 15.04 7.72 -43.35
C ASP A 179 15.10 6.96 -42.01
N PRO A 180 16.22 6.26 -41.71
CA PRO A 180 16.38 5.47 -40.50
C PRO A 180 16.29 6.29 -39.18
N GLU A 181 16.71 7.57 -39.21
CA GLU A 181 16.66 8.43 -38.04
C GLU A 181 15.21 8.78 -37.71
N LYS A 182 14.40 9.15 -38.69
CA LYS A 182 12.98 9.49 -38.53
C LYS A 182 12.16 8.25 -38.17
N LEU A 183 12.50 7.10 -38.73
CA LEU A 183 11.92 5.83 -38.29
C LEU A 183 12.26 5.56 -36.82
N GLY A 184 13.51 5.79 -36.39
CA GLY A 184 13.94 5.67 -35.01
C GLY A 184 13.10 6.51 -34.07
N TRP A 185 12.78 7.77 -34.43
CA TRP A 185 11.89 8.62 -33.61
C TRP A 185 10.45 8.07 -33.53
N LEU A 186 9.92 7.54 -34.61
CA LEU A 186 8.62 6.91 -34.63
C LEU A 186 8.61 5.61 -33.79
N MET A 187 9.67 4.81 -33.86
CA MET A 187 9.80 3.58 -33.07
C MET A 187 9.89 3.82 -31.57
N LEU A 188 10.36 5.00 -31.10
CA LEU A 188 10.28 5.39 -29.70
C LEU A 188 8.83 5.46 -29.18
N LEU A 189 7.85 5.59 -30.07
CA LEU A 189 6.42 5.58 -29.74
C LEU A 189 5.83 4.17 -29.75
N SER A 190 6.60 3.12 -30.05
CA SER A 190 6.11 1.75 -30.04
C SER A 190 5.71 1.31 -28.64
N ARG A 191 4.79 0.36 -28.56
CA ARG A 191 4.33 -0.19 -27.28
C ARG A 191 5.47 -0.83 -26.48
N GLU A 192 6.45 -1.43 -27.15
CA GLU A 192 7.60 -2.04 -26.49
C GLU A 192 8.50 -0.99 -25.84
N GLN A 193 8.80 0.09 -26.52
CA GLN A 193 9.71 1.15 -26.08
C GLN A 193 8.99 2.21 -25.22
N GLY A 194 8.04 2.95 -25.77
CA GLY A 194 7.19 3.92 -25.09
C GLY A 194 7.91 5.03 -24.31
N GLY A 195 7.26 5.57 -23.31
CA GLY A 195 7.75 6.69 -22.50
C GLY A 195 9.17 6.54 -21.94
N PRO A 196 9.58 5.40 -21.37
CA PRO A 196 10.97 5.22 -20.88
C PRO A 196 12.05 5.39 -21.94
N ALA A 197 11.81 4.92 -23.15
CA ALA A 197 12.79 5.09 -24.22
C ALA A 197 12.91 6.54 -24.68
N LEU A 198 11.81 7.29 -24.67
CA LEU A 198 11.81 8.74 -24.87
C LEU A 198 12.58 9.45 -23.75
N ASP A 199 12.40 9.04 -22.51
CA ASP A 199 13.13 9.57 -21.34
C ASP A 199 14.64 9.31 -21.46
N GLU A 200 15.02 8.11 -21.80
CA GLU A 200 16.43 7.72 -21.97
C GLU A 200 17.08 8.47 -23.13
N TYR A 201 16.37 8.56 -24.25
CA TYR A 201 16.81 9.34 -25.41
C TYR A 201 17.01 10.82 -25.04
N ALA A 202 16.07 11.42 -24.30
CA ALA A 202 16.17 12.81 -23.86
C ALA A 202 17.35 13.04 -22.91
N LYS A 203 17.60 12.13 -21.97
CA LYS A 203 18.78 12.19 -21.07
C LYS A 203 20.08 12.12 -21.85
N LYS A 204 20.18 11.19 -22.79
CA LYS A 204 21.36 11.02 -23.66
C LYS A 204 21.67 12.26 -24.51
N HIS A 205 20.63 12.97 -24.96
CA HIS A 205 20.77 14.15 -25.84
C HIS A 205 20.68 15.48 -25.07
N LYS A 206 20.78 15.48 -23.74
CA LYS A 206 20.69 16.68 -22.86
C LYS A 206 19.40 17.48 -23.02
N LYS A 207 18.34 16.81 -23.41
CA LYS A 207 16.97 17.35 -23.51
C LYS A 207 16.08 16.86 -22.36
N TRP A 208 16.67 16.70 -21.18
CA TRP A 208 16.02 16.28 -19.96
C TRP A 208 16.03 17.41 -18.93
N LYS A 209 14.86 17.70 -18.34
CA LYS A 209 14.70 18.60 -17.21
C LYS A 209 13.81 17.90 -16.19
N GLU A 210 14.20 17.94 -14.93
CA GLU A 210 13.26 17.60 -13.85
C GLU A 210 12.32 18.77 -13.67
N SER A 211 11.03 18.53 -13.75
CA SER A 211 10.01 19.55 -13.51
C SER A 211 9.09 19.13 -12.36
N GLU A 212 8.52 20.11 -11.71
CA GLU A 212 7.45 19.88 -10.73
C GLU A 212 6.27 19.20 -11.41
N SER A 213 5.74 18.17 -10.75
CA SER A 213 4.55 17.46 -11.23
C SER A 213 3.31 18.34 -11.12
N VAL A 214 2.25 18.04 -11.87
CA VAL A 214 0.96 18.72 -11.71
C VAL A 214 0.40 18.55 -10.29
N GLU A 215 0.73 17.43 -9.65
CA GLU A 215 0.40 17.12 -8.25
C GLU A 215 1.07 18.09 -7.29
N ASP A 216 2.39 18.32 -7.45
CA ASP A 216 3.15 19.25 -6.62
C ASP A 216 2.64 20.68 -6.80
N LEU A 217 2.42 21.09 -8.05
CA LEU A 217 1.89 22.41 -8.39
C LEU A 217 0.49 22.64 -7.79
N LEU A 218 -0.38 21.64 -7.85
CA LEU A 218 -1.73 21.73 -7.30
C LEU A 218 -1.71 21.73 -5.77
N THR A 219 -0.86 20.88 -5.17
CA THR A 219 -0.67 20.85 -3.71
C THR A 219 -0.18 22.19 -3.19
N GLU A 220 0.86 22.77 -3.81
CA GLU A 220 1.38 24.10 -3.47
C GLU A 220 0.30 25.17 -3.61
N GLN A 221 -0.46 25.14 -4.70
CA GLN A 221 -1.58 26.04 -4.95
C GLN A 221 -2.65 25.98 -3.86
N LEU A 222 -3.06 24.76 -3.47
CA LEU A 222 -4.06 24.56 -2.41
C LEU A 222 -3.56 25.06 -1.06
N ILE A 223 -2.28 24.84 -0.74
CA ILE A 223 -1.64 25.31 0.48
C ILE A 223 -1.63 26.86 0.54
N GLU A 224 -1.21 27.52 -0.54
CA GLU A 224 -1.17 28.98 -0.60
C GLU A 224 -2.59 29.58 -0.54
N THR A 225 -3.55 28.97 -1.23
CA THR A 225 -4.96 29.34 -1.17
C THR A 225 -5.51 29.25 0.26
N ARG A 226 -5.20 28.15 0.98
CA ARG A 226 -5.62 27.95 2.37
C ARG A 226 -5.09 29.05 3.28
N LYS A 227 -3.81 29.42 3.14
CA LYS A 227 -3.23 30.53 3.90
C LYS A 227 -3.96 31.85 3.63
N ALA A 228 -4.16 32.18 2.37
CA ALA A 228 -4.80 33.42 1.95
C ALA A 228 -6.25 33.50 2.43
N LEU A 229 -7.06 32.45 2.19
CA LEU A 229 -8.45 32.38 2.65
C LEU A 229 -8.56 32.45 4.17
N SER A 230 -7.71 31.73 4.91
CA SER A 230 -7.73 31.73 6.37
C SER A 230 -7.46 33.13 6.94
N SER A 231 -6.50 33.84 6.35
CA SER A 231 -6.19 35.22 6.77
C SER A 231 -7.34 36.15 6.48
N ALA A 232 -7.91 36.10 5.27
CA ALA A 232 -9.03 36.93 4.85
C ALA A 232 -10.30 36.67 5.69
N LEU A 233 -10.64 35.42 5.93
CA LEU A 233 -11.81 35.06 6.73
C LEU A 233 -11.72 35.56 8.18
N ARG A 234 -10.57 35.43 8.83
CA ARG A 234 -10.36 35.91 10.19
C ARG A 234 -10.42 37.42 10.30
N GLU A 235 -9.74 38.11 9.36
CA GLU A 235 -9.68 39.56 9.39
C GLU A 235 -11.06 40.18 9.17
N GLN A 236 -11.87 39.59 8.31
CA GLN A 236 -13.12 40.17 7.84
C GLN A 236 -14.37 39.62 8.54
N ASN A 237 -14.24 38.57 9.36
CA ASN A 237 -15.34 37.97 10.12
C ASN A 237 -14.97 37.74 11.60
N ARG A 238 -14.25 38.67 12.22
CA ARG A 238 -13.71 38.59 13.59
C ARG A 238 -14.78 38.17 14.60
N ASP A 239 -15.95 38.79 14.53
CA ASP A 239 -17.04 38.55 15.47
C ASP A 239 -17.54 37.08 15.48
N LEU A 240 -17.28 36.35 14.42
CA LEU A 240 -17.68 34.93 14.28
C LEU A 240 -16.60 33.96 14.75
N PHE A 241 -15.33 34.36 14.74
CA PHE A 241 -14.18 33.50 15.03
C PHE A 241 -13.40 33.85 16.30
N ASP A 242 -13.67 35.05 16.93
CA ASP A 242 -13.01 35.48 18.16
C ASP A 242 -13.56 34.82 19.43
N HIS A 243 -14.73 34.19 19.37
CA HIS A 243 -15.23 33.34 20.45
C HIS A 243 -14.76 31.92 20.21
N GLU A 244 -13.98 31.34 21.14
CA GLU A 244 -13.66 29.92 21.21
C GLU A 244 -14.96 29.08 21.13
N SER A 245 -15.38 28.80 19.90
CA SER A 245 -16.53 27.93 19.70
C SER A 245 -16.07 26.50 20.01
N PRO A 246 -16.72 25.77 20.91
CA PRO A 246 -16.39 24.38 21.18
C PRO A 246 -16.77 23.44 20.03
N ASN A 247 -17.30 23.97 18.92
CA ASN A 247 -17.73 23.22 17.76
C ASN A 247 -16.61 23.22 16.71
N GLU A 248 -15.88 22.10 16.58
CA GLU A 248 -14.87 21.87 15.55
C GLU A 248 -15.43 22.06 14.13
N ASP A 249 -16.74 21.84 13.92
CA ASP A 249 -17.44 22.00 12.63
C ASP A 249 -17.49 23.43 12.11
N PHE A 250 -17.19 24.44 12.92
CA PHE A 250 -17.19 25.85 12.52
C PHE A 250 -15.86 26.55 12.86
N SER A 251 -14.77 25.88 12.62
CA SER A 251 -13.44 26.50 12.64
C SER A 251 -13.17 27.25 11.33
N VAL A 252 -12.25 28.23 11.35
CA VAL A 252 -11.79 28.87 10.11
C VAL A 252 -11.31 27.84 9.10
N ASP A 253 -10.64 26.81 9.58
CA ASP A 253 -10.09 25.74 8.76
C ASP A 253 -11.19 24.93 8.06
N SER A 254 -12.24 24.55 8.78
CA SER A 254 -13.43 23.89 8.22
C SER A 254 -14.12 24.79 7.16
N CYS A 255 -14.26 26.08 7.44
CA CYS A 255 -14.86 27.02 6.46
C CYS A 255 -14.02 27.13 5.17
N VAL A 256 -12.70 27.25 5.29
CA VAL A 256 -11.79 27.26 4.13
C VAL A 256 -11.93 25.98 3.32
N GLN A 257 -11.96 24.84 4.00
CA GLN A 257 -12.11 23.55 3.38
C GLN A 257 -13.40 23.46 2.55
N HIS A 258 -14.53 23.81 3.13
CA HIS A 258 -15.82 23.81 2.41
C HIS A 258 -15.83 24.73 1.18
N ILE A 259 -15.16 25.88 1.26
CA ILE A 259 -15.04 26.80 0.10
C ILE A 259 -14.22 26.15 -1.00
N LEU A 260 -13.10 25.53 -0.66
CA LEU A 260 -12.21 24.86 -1.61
C LEU A 260 -12.89 23.67 -2.27
N ASP A 261 -13.59 22.83 -1.48
CA ASP A 261 -14.36 21.69 -1.99
C ASP A 261 -15.36 22.12 -3.07
N ARG A 262 -16.09 23.20 -2.81
CA ARG A 262 -17.04 23.75 -3.79
C ARG A 262 -16.36 24.29 -5.04
N ILE A 263 -15.24 25.03 -4.89
CA ILE A 263 -14.51 25.56 -6.05
C ILE A 263 -13.97 24.43 -6.91
N ILE A 264 -13.30 23.44 -6.31
CA ILE A 264 -12.71 22.31 -7.03
C ILE A 264 -13.79 21.53 -7.77
N PHE A 265 -14.88 21.20 -7.07
CA PHE A 265 -16.00 20.47 -7.66
C PHE A 265 -16.58 21.24 -8.86
N CYS A 266 -16.80 22.54 -8.73
CA CYS A 266 -17.32 23.35 -9.80
C CYS A 266 -16.36 23.47 -10.99
N ARG A 267 -15.03 23.61 -10.72
CA ARG A 267 -14.03 23.62 -11.78
C ARG A 267 -14.02 22.34 -12.61
N MET A 268 -14.19 21.22 -11.92
CA MET A 268 -14.24 19.93 -12.58
C MET A 268 -15.50 19.77 -13.44
N LEU A 269 -16.66 20.21 -12.96
CA LEU A 269 -17.91 20.23 -13.76
C LEU A 269 -17.78 21.14 -14.99
N GLU A 270 -17.21 22.33 -14.83
CA GLU A 270 -17.01 23.29 -15.91
C GLU A 270 -16.15 22.75 -17.03
N ASP A 271 -14.95 22.20 -16.67
CA ASP A 271 -14.00 21.69 -17.64
C ASP A 271 -14.51 20.41 -18.31
N SER A 272 -15.30 19.59 -17.58
CA SER A 272 -15.94 18.40 -18.15
C SER A 272 -17.13 18.70 -19.07
N GLY A 273 -17.53 19.98 -19.20
CA GLY A 273 -18.63 20.39 -20.07
C GLY A 273 -20.02 19.96 -19.58
N VAL A 274 -20.13 19.55 -18.31
CA VAL A 274 -21.40 19.16 -17.68
C VAL A 274 -22.05 20.39 -17.04
N GLY A 275 -23.32 20.60 -17.26
CA GLY A 275 -24.08 21.69 -16.61
C GLY A 275 -24.18 22.97 -17.41
N ASP A 276 -24.95 22.95 -18.50
CA ASP A 276 -25.24 24.16 -19.28
C ASP A 276 -25.69 25.35 -18.40
N GLY A 277 -24.94 26.43 -18.43
CA GLY A 277 -25.25 27.69 -17.76
C GLY A 277 -24.93 27.79 -16.27
N LEU A 278 -24.29 26.79 -15.66
CA LEU A 278 -23.89 26.82 -14.23
C LEU A 278 -22.37 26.92 -14.09
N ARG A 279 -21.76 27.96 -14.68
CA ARG A 279 -20.31 28.17 -14.69
C ARG A 279 -19.92 29.28 -13.74
N MET A 280 -18.95 29.01 -12.86
CA MET A 280 -18.37 30.04 -11.99
C MET A 280 -17.64 31.11 -12.83
N GLU A 281 -16.99 30.71 -13.95
CA GLU A 281 -16.34 31.64 -14.87
C GLU A 281 -17.35 32.64 -15.44
N GLN A 282 -18.57 32.21 -15.79
CA GLN A 282 -19.64 33.09 -16.25
C GLN A 282 -20.11 34.02 -15.12
N ALA A 283 -20.31 33.51 -13.92
CA ALA A 283 -20.66 34.32 -12.76
C ALA A 283 -19.58 35.41 -12.45
N TYR A 284 -18.30 35.08 -12.69
CA TYR A 284 -17.21 36.01 -12.55
C TYR A 284 -17.22 37.09 -13.64
N GLU A 285 -17.48 36.75 -14.88
CA GLU A 285 -17.65 37.72 -15.96
C GLU A 285 -18.88 38.64 -15.74
N GLU A 286 -20.02 38.08 -15.26
CA GLU A 286 -21.19 38.85 -14.87
C GLU A 286 -20.87 39.86 -13.75
N TRP A 287 -20.11 39.45 -12.72
CA TRP A 287 -19.65 40.33 -11.65
C TRP A 287 -18.72 41.44 -12.17
N LYS A 288 -17.82 41.15 -13.11
CA LYS A 288 -16.94 42.19 -13.70
C LYS A 288 -17.72 43.36 -14.28
N ASN A 289 -18.96 43.13 -14.69
CA ASN A 289 -19.87 44.20 -15.20
C ASN A 289 -20.58 44.98 -14.08
N ASP A 290 -20.69 44.39 -12.87
CA ASP A 290 -21.24 45.06 -11.68
C ASP A 290 -20.31 44.90 -10.46
N LYS A 291 -19.24 45.68 -10.42
CA LYS A 291 -18.19 45.60 -9.39
C LYS A 291 -18.63 46.12 -8.00
N ARG A 292 -19.88 46.53 -7.83
CA ARG A 292 -20.42 46.99 -6.53
C ARG A 292 -20.73 45.84 -5.58
N ALA A 293 -21.04 44.66 -6.13
CA ALA A 293 -21.33 43.45 -5.38
C ALA A 293 -20.04 42.74 -4.89
N GLN A 294 -20.16 41.99 -3.83
CA GLN A 294 -19.11 41.05 -3.39
C GLN A 294 -19.22 39.77 -4.23
N PHE A 295 -18.19 39.46 -5.01
CA PHE A 295 -18.20 38.30 -5.89
C PHE A 295 -18.47 37.00 -5.14
N TYR A 296 -17.76 36.76 -4.05
CA TYR A 296 -17.90 35.54 -3.24
C TYR A 296 -19.36 35.37 -2.75
N ARG A 297 -19.89 36.35 -2.02
CA ARG A 297 -21.18 36.25 -1.36
C ARG A 297 -22.35 36.35 -2.32
N ASP A 298 -22.35 37.40 -3.15
CA ASP A 298 -23.55 37.82 -3.90
C ASP A 298 -23.69 37.07 -5.22
N HIS A 299 -22.59 36.55 -5.81
CA HIS A 299 -22.61 35.79 -7.05
C HIS A 299 -22.30 34.30 -6.83
N LEU A 300 -21.19 33.98 -6.18
CA LEU A 300 -20.71 32.59 -6.10
C LEU A 300 -21.52 31.74 -5.12
N CYS A 301 -21.77 32.24 -3.90
CA CYS A 301 -22.63 31.53 -2.94
C CYS A 301 -24.08 31.39 -3.47
N HIS A 302 -24.59 32.40 -4.19
CA HIS A 302 -25.90 32.30 -4.83
C HIS A 302 -25.94 31.23 -5.92
N LEU A 303 -24.90 31.15 -6.76
CA LEU A 303 -24.75 30.08 -7.74
C LEU A 303 -24.78 28.68 -7.06
N TRP A 304 -24.04 28.50 -5.98
CA TRP A 304 -23.96 27.23 -5.27
C TRP A 304 -25.28 26.84 -4.62
N THR A 305 -25.87 27.72 -3.82
CA THR A 305 -27.03 27.41 -2.96
C THR A 305 -28.36 27.44 -3.73
N ALA A 306 -28.52 28.31 -4.70
CA ALA A 306 -29.77 28.49 -5.43
C ALA A 306 -29.84 27.65 -6.73
N LYS A 307 -28.73 27.52 -7.45
CA LYS A 307 -28.73 26.87 -8.77
C LYS A 307 -28.13 25.45 -8.69
N MET A 308 -26.91 25.29 -8.14
CA MET A 308 -26.22 24.01 -8.14
C MET A 308 -26.83 23.00 -7.16
N ARG A 309 -27.31 23.44 -5.98
CA ARG A 309 -28.04 22.61 -5.04
C ARG A 309 -29.28 21.95 -5.65
N LYS A 310 -30.01 22.69 -6.48
CA LYS A 310 -31.20 22.14 -7.15
C LYS A 310 -30.89 21.14 -8.24
N ARG A 311 -29.71 21.25 -8.87
CA ARG A 311 -29.30 20.37 -9.97
C ARG A 311 -28.53 19.15 -9.47
N TYR A 312 -27.66 19.32 -8.47
CA TYR A 312 -26.82 18.27 -7.95
C TYR A 312 -27.25 18.00 -6.51
N ASP A 313 -27.93 16.89 -6.25
CA ASP A 313 -28.36 16.46 -4.91
C ASP A 313 -27.14 16.02 -4.08
N SER A 314 -26.24 16.95 -3.84
CA SER A 314 -24.98 16.75 -3.14
C SER A 314 -24.90 17.61 -1.89
N SER A 315 -24.52 17.01 -0.78
CA SER A 315 -24.29 17.71 0.51
C SER A 315 -23.25 18.84 0.44
N ILE A 316 -22.40 18.84 -0.60
CA ILE A 316 -21.41 19.90 -0.83
C ILE A 316 -22.07 21.27 -1.00
N PHE A 317 -23.29 21.33 -1.63
CA PHE A 317 -24.03 22.57 -1.87
C PHE A 317 -25.15 22.84 -0.87
N ASP A 318 -25.25 22.06 0.20
CA ASP A 318 -26.20 22.36 1.26
C ASP A 318 -25.90 23.71 1.89
N SER A 319 -26.95 24.38 2.37
CA SER A 319 -26.78 25.68 3.02
C SER A 319 -25.87 25.56 4.24
N HIS A 320 -24.80 26.30 4.25
CA HIS A 320 -23.78 26.28 5.29
C HIS A 320 -23.50 27.70 5.78
N ARG A 321 -22.97 27.84 6.99
CA ARG A 321 -22.59 29.15 7.53
C ARG A 321 -21.58 29.91 6.68
N ILE A 322 -20.78 29.19 5.84
CA ILE A 322 -19.88 29.83 4.87
C ILE A 322 -20.60 30.74 3.86
N ASP A 323 -21.86 30.48 3.57
CA ASP A 323 -22.63 31.27 2.59
C ASP A 323 -22.91 32.68 3.05
N GLY A 324 -22.81 32.95 4.36
CA GLY A 324 -22.97 34.26 4.99
C GLY A 324 -21.65 35.00 5.27
N LEU A 325 -20.50 34.40 5.02
CA LEU A 325 -19.20 35.01 5.29
C LEU A 325 -18.91 36.16 4.31
N SER A 326 -18.19 37.16 4.79
CA SER A 326 -17.73 38.28 3.96
C SER A 326 -16.27 38.07 3.59
N ILE A 327 -15.95 38.16 2.28
CA ILE A 327 -14.58 38.14 1.78
C ILE A 327 -14.50 39.25 0.72
N LYS A 328 -13.55 40.17 0.90
CA LYS A 328 -13.35 41.30 -0.05
C LYS A 328 -12.90 40.78 -1.40
N ASN A 329 -13.33 41.44 -2.45
CA ASN A 329 -12.98 41.09 -3.81
C ASN A 329 -11.47 41.10 -4.07
N GLU A 330 -10.74 42.03 -3.45
CA GLU A 330 -9.29 42.16 -3.56
C GLU A 330 -8.51 40.94 -3.01
N ASP A 331 -9.07 40.25 -2.02
CA ASP A 331 -8.49 39.06 -1.41
C ASP A 331 -8.96 37.79 -2.10
N PHE A 332 -10.24 37.71 -2.51
CA PHE A 332 -10.82 36.49 -3.06
C PHE A 332 -10.56 36.28 -4.57
N ASN A 333 -10.58 37.39 -5.36
CA ASN A 333 -10.47 37.24 -6.80
C ASN A 333 -9.14 36.64 -7.28
N PRO A 334 -7.96 37.02 -6.72
CA PRO A 334 -6.70 36.35 -7.08
C PRO A 334 -6.70 34.86 -6.76
N ILE A 335 -7.34 34.48 -5.64
CA ILE A 335 -7.52 33.07 -5.26
C ILE A 335 -8.39 32.36 -6.29
N PHE A 336 -9.54 32.95 -6.63
CA PHE A 336 -10.45 32.39 -7.62
C PHE A 336 -9.79 32.21 -8.99
N GLU A 337 -9.11 33.24 -9.48
CA GLU A 337 -8.39 33.21 -10.77
C GLU A 337 -7.30 32.14 -10.81
N SER A 338 -6.66 31.85 -9.67
CA SER A 338 -5.60 30.85 -9.56
C SER A 338 -6.09 29.42 -9.80
N PHE A 339 -7.38 29.12 -9.67
CA PHE A 339 -7.99 27.85 -10.05
C PHE A 339 -8.27 27.74 -11.56
N TYR A 340 -8.11 28.81 -12.32
CA TYR A 340 -8.21 28.80 -13.79
C TYR A 340 -6.83 28.83 -14.45
N VAL A 341 -5.92 29.64 -13.92
CA VAL A 341 -4.57 29.80 -14.46
C VAL A 341 -3.57 29.67 -13.33
N ASN A 342 -2.67 28.72 -13.42
CA ASN A 342 -1.62 28.55 -12.42
C ASN A 342 -0.75 29.82 -12.35
N PRO A 343 -0.63 30.45 -11.18
CA PRO A 343 0.09 31.72 -11.06
C PRO A 343 1.60 31.61 -11.34
N LYS A 344 2.20 30.43 -11.18
CA LYS A 344 3.64 30.15 -11.38
C LYS A 344 3.95 29.84 -12.84
N THR A 345 3.18 28.93 -13.44
CA THR A 345 3.43 28.45 -14.81
C THR A 345 2.67 29.22 -15.88
N LYS A 346 1.69 30.08 -15.50
CA LYS A 346 0.76 30.78 -16.41
C LYS A 346 -0.04 29.86 -17.34
N LEU A 347 -0.03 28.57 -17.08
CA LEU A 347 -0.85 27.58 -17.80
C LEU A 347 -2.26 27.53 -17.26
N ARG A 348 -3.24 27.37 -18.15
CA ARG A 348 -4.62 27.10 -17.74
C ARG A 348 -4.71 25.70 -17.14
N TYR A 349 -5.32 25.58 -15.97
CA TYR A 349 -5.69 24.28 -15.43
C TYR A 349 -6.81 23.67 -16.26
N ARG A 350 -6.65 22.40 -16.55
CA ARG A 350 -7.63 21.54 -17.24
C ARG A 350 -7.99 20.41 -16.33
N PHE A 351 -8.97 20.64 -15.45
CA PHE A 351 -9.34 19.65 -14.44
C PHE A 351 -9.84 18.34 -15.04
N GLU A 352 -10.44 18.37 -16.24
CA GLU A 352 -10.84 17.17 -16.97
C GLU A 352 -9.64 16.29 -17.40
N ALA A 353 -8.46 16.89 -17.54
CA ALA A 353 -7.23 16.18 -17.92
C ALA A 353 -6.43 15.69 -16.71
N ILE A 354 -6.65 16.27 -15.52
CA ILE A 354 -5.95 15.85 -14.29
C ILE A 354 -6.49 14.46 -13.88
N PRO A 355 -5.62 13.43 -13.79
CA PRO A 355 -6.05 12.13 -13.32
C PRO A 355 -6.64 12.23 -11.90
N THR A 356 -7.70 11.48 -11.63
CA THR A 356 -8.41 11.55 -10.35
C THR A 356 -7.58 11.10 -9.16
N ASP A 357 -6.64 10.19 -9.37
CA ASP A 357 -5.65 9.78 -8.39
C ASP A 357 -4.66 10.90 -8.05
N VAL A 358 -4.20 11.65 -9.06
CA VAL A 358 -3.34 12.84 -8.88
C VAL A 358 -4.07 13.93 -8.09
N LEU A 359 -5.35 14.18 -8.42
CA LEU A 359 -6.15 15.13 -7.68
C LEU A 359 -6.40 14.67 -6.25
N GLY A 360 -6.74 13.39 -6.06
CA GLY A 360 -6.93 12.80 -4.74
C GLY A 360 -5.67 12.93 -3.88
N HIS A 361 -4.52 12.62 -4.46
CA HIS A 361 -3.22 12.67 -3.78
C HIS A 361 -2.79 14.11 -3.45
N ALA A 362 -2.95 15.05 -4.38
CA ALA A 362 -2.72 16.47 -4.10
C ALA A 362 -3.60 16.99 -2.96
N TYR A 363 -4.85 16.53 -2.93
CA TYR A 363 -5.81 16.90 -1.91
C TYR A 363 -5.50 16.26 -0.55
N GLU A 364 -5.13 15.00 -0.50
CA GLU A 364 -4.66 14.33 0.72
C GLU A 364 -3.37 14.97 1.25
N ASN A 365 -2.43 15.31 0.36
CA ASN A 365 -1.22 16.04 0.72
C ASN A 365 -1.55 17.40 1.34
N TYR A 366 -2.46 18.13 0.72
CA TYR A 366 -2.93 19.41 1.22
C TYR A 366 -3.59 19.28 2.60
N LEU A 367 -4.44 18.28 2.85
CA LEU A 367 -5.08 18.03 4.15
C LEU A 367 -4.06 17.70 5.25
N SER A 368 -2.87 17.26 4.88
CA SER A 368 -1.80 16.94 5.85
C SER A 368 -1.16 18.19 6.49
N TYR A 369 -1.50 19.38 6.04
CA TYR A 369 -1.01 20.64 6.61
C TYR A 369 -2.02 21.22 7.57
N LYS A 370 -1.58 21.66 8.76
CA LYS A 370 -2.41 22.37 9.75
C LYS A 370 -2.02 23.85 9.81
N LEU A 371 -3.01 24.69 9.99
CA LEU A 371 -2.79 26.11 10.27
C LEU A 371 -2.21 26.26 11.69
N LYS A 372 -0.94 26.63 11.79
CA LYS A 372 -0.31 27.00 13.07
C LYS A 372 -0.52 28.48 13.32
N GLN A 373 -1.06 28.79 14.47
CA GLN A 373 -1.39 30.14 14.86
C GLN A 373 -0.41 30.65 15.90
N THR A 374 0.25 31.77 15.61
CA THR A 374 0.90 32.61 16.61
C THR A 374 0.17 33.97 16.63
N GLU A 375 0.24 34.68 17.74
CA GLU A 375 -0.40 36.03 17.90
C GLU A 375 -0.08 37.02 16.77
N LYS A 376 0.95 36.76 15.94
CA LYS A 376 1.41 37.69 14.89
C LYS A 376 1.49 37.09 13.48
N ARG A 377 1.37 35.79 13.28
CA ARG A 377 1.48 35.13 11.94
C ARG A 377 0.68 33.84 11.85
N THR A 378 -0.01 33.66 10.74
CA THR A 378 -0.61 32.38 10.35
C THR A 378 0.41 31.62 9.51
N GLY A 379 0.89 30.49 9.97
CA GLY A 379 1.80 29.59 9.27
C GLY A 379 1.14 28.24 9.03
N LEU A 380 1.58 27.50 8.00
CA LEU A 380 1.21 26.12 7.81
C LEU A 380 2.39 25.23 8.17
N GLU A 381 2.15 24.24 9.01
CA GLU A 381 3.14 23.23 9.36
C GLU A 381 2.64 21.89 8.87
N LYS A 382 3.53 21.10 8.24
CA LYS A 382 3.19 19.77 7.77
C LYS A 382 3.02 18.85 8.97
N GLU A 383 1.79 18.51 9.30
CA GLU A 383 1.49 17.53 10.36
C GLU A 383 1.60 16.10 9.82
N ILE A 384 2.81 15.58 9.78
CA ILE A 384 3.10 14.17 9.43
C ILE A 384 2.29 13.20 10.32
N TYR A 385 1.81 13.67 11.47
CA TYR A 385 1.14 12.86 12.50
C TYR A 385 -0.39 12.82 12.40
N LYS A 386 -1.07 13.83 11.83
CA LYS A 386 -2.53 13.72 11.57
C LYS A 386 -2.84 12.69 10.49
N ARG A 387 -1.98 12.53 9.50
CA ARG A 387 -2.01 11.39 8.59
C ARG A 387 -1.95 10.06 9.34
N LYS A 388 -1.13 9.97 10.40
CA LYS A 388 -1.04 8.78 11.24
C LYS A 388 -2.31 8.53 12.05
N GLN A 389 -3.05 9.56 12.50
CA GLN A 389 -4.31 9.38 13.26
C GLN A 389 -5.50 9.02 12.39
N GLY A 390 -5.59 9.58 11.18
CA GLY A 390 -6.66 9.27 10.24
C GLY A 390 -6.44 7.97 9.47
N GLY A 391 -5.23 7.35 9.56
CA GLY A 391 -4.89 6.18 8.75
C GLY A 391 -4.93 6.46 7.25
N ILE A 392 -4.85 7.73 6.85
CA ILE A 392 -4.99 8.17 5.47
C ILE A 392 -3.64 7.94 4.78
N TYR A 393 -3.51 6.78 4.14
CA TYR A 393 -2.36 6.43 3.31
C TYR A 393 -2.83 6.15 1.90
N TYR A 394 -2.25 6.86 0.92
CA TYR A 394 -2.47 6.52 -0.48
C TYR A 394 -2.04 5.08 -0.76
N THR A 395 -2.96 4.29 -1.28
CA THR A 395 -2.69 2.89 -1.63
C THR A 395 -2.21 2.82 -3.08
N PRO A 396 -1.01 2.30 -3.36
CA PRO A 396 -0.51 2.14 -4.72
C PRO A 396 -1.50 1.42 -5.64
N GLU A 397 -1.68 1.95 -6.84
CA GLU A 397 -2.70 1.50 -7.79
C GLU A 397 -2.61 0.00 -8.10
N PHE A 398 -1.40 -0.56 -8.22
CA PHE A 398 -1.23 -1.98 -8.52
C PHE A 398 -1.77 -2.91 -7.41
N LEU A 399 -1.73 -2.47 -6.14
CA LEU A 399 -2.33 -3.19 -5.00
C LEU A 399 -3.86 -3.14 -5.08
N VAL A 400 -4.40 -1.96 -5.37
CA VAL A 400 -5.84 -1.75 -5.56
C VAL A 400 -6.35 -2.56 -6.74
N ASP A 401 -5.66 -2.48 -7.88
CA ASP A 401 -5.98 -3.23 -9.10
C ASP A 401 -6.06 -4.74 -8.84
N HIS A 402 -5.06 -5.29 -8.15
CA HIS A 402 -5.06 -6.71 -7.83
C HIS A 402 -6.25 -7.10 -6.96
N LEU A 403 -6.48 -6.42 -5.83
CA LEU A 403 -7.57 -6.76 -4.92
C LEU A 403 -8.95 -6.59 -5.55
N VAL A 404 -9.18 -5.53 -6.31
CA VAL A 404 -10.46 -5.32 -7.00
C VAL A 404 -10.71 -6.42 -8.02
N ARG A 405 -9.70 -6.81 -8.82
CA ARG A 405 -9.83 -7.94 -9.77
C ARG A 405 -10.04 -9.27 -9.07
N ALA A 406 -9.32 -9.53 -7.97
CA ALA A 406 -9.43 -10.77 -7.20
C ALA A 406 -10.76 -10.88 -6.42
N THR A 407 -11.50 -9.79 -6.22
CA THR A 407 -12.77 -9.75 -5.49
C THR A 407 -13.93 -9.38 -6.40
N VAL A 408 -14.07 -8.12 -6.80
CA VAL A 408 -15.14 -7.60 -7.67
C VAL A 408 -15.08 -8.28 -9.04
N GLY A 409 -13.89 -8.37 -9.64
CA GLY A 409 -13.70 -9.01 -10.95
C GLY A 409 -14.12 -10.48 -10.95
N GLU A 410 -13.81 -11.24 -9.90
CA GLU A 410 -14.23 -12.65 -9.78
C GLU A 410 -15.75 -12.77 -9.64
N LYS A 411 -16.43 -11.86 -8.93
CA LYS A 411 -17.89 -11.83 -8.86
C LYS A 411 -18.52 -11.51 -10.22
N LEU A 412 -17.99 -10.53 -10.93
CA LEU A 412 -18.44 -10.13 -12.25
C LEU A 412 -18.23 -11.23 -13.30
N LYS A 413 -17.14 -11.99 -13.25
CA LYS A 413 -16.90 -13.14 -14.14
C LYS A 413 -18.01 -14.20 -14.05
N ALA A 414 -18.63 -14.34 -12.89
CA ALA A 414 -19.72 -15.28 -12.68
C ALA A 414 -21.05 -14.79 -13.28
N CYS A 415 -21.20 -13.50 -13.57
CA CYS A 415 -22.41 -12.90 -14.10
C CYS A 415 -22.55 -13.14 -15.62
N LYS A 416 -23.76 -13.47 -16.04
CA LYS A 416 -24.11 -13.72 -17.45
C LYS A 416 -24.86 -12.55 -18.09
N THR A 417 -25.47 -11.70 -17.29
CA THR A 417 -26.27 -10.56 -17.74
C THR A 417 -25.92 -9.28 -16.97
N PRO A 418 -26.18 -8.08 -17.56
CA PRO A 418 -26.03 -6.82 -16.84
C PRO A 418 -26.85 -6.75 -15.55
N ASP A 419 -28.07 -7.31 -15.52
CA ASP A 419 -28.92 -7.32 -14.33
C ASP A 419 -28.33 -8.16 -13.19
N GLU A 420 -27.63 -9.25 -13.51
CA GLU A 420 -26.89 -10.02 -12.50
C GLU A 420 -25.72 -9.22 -11.93
N ALA A 421 -24.98 -8.50 -12.76
CA ALA A 421 -23.90 -7.63 -12.34
C ALA A 421 -24.40 -6.48 -11.43
N LEU A 422 -25.55 -5.89 -11.76
CA LEU A 422 -26.18 -4.83 -10.96
C LEU A 422 -26.69 -5.28 -9.57
N ARG A 423 -26.66 -6.57 -9.27
CA ARG A 423 -26.99 -7.12 -7.93
C ARG A 423 -25.78 -7.21 -7.00
N ILE A 424 -24.58 -7.02 -7.50
CA ILE A 424 -23.35 -7.05 -6.69
C ILE A 424 -23.28 -5.77 -5.86
N ARG A 425 -23.01 -5.91 -4.55
CA ARG A 425 -22.85 -4.80 -3.57
C ARG A 425 -21.41 -4.78 -3.08
N VAL A 426 -20.73 -3.68 -3.33
CA VAL A 426 -19.32 -3.46 -2.96
C VAL A 426 -19.24 -2.35 -1.92
N LEU A 427 -18.58 -2.62 -0.79
CA LEU A 427 -18.36 -1.65 0.29
C LEU A 427 -16.87 -1.40 0.49
N ASP A 428 -16.51 -0.14 0.69
CA ASP A 428 -15.28 0.26 1.39
C ASP A 428 -15.67 0.89 2.74
N PRO A 429 -15.36 0.25 3.88
CA PRO A 429 -15.77 0.73 5.20
C PRO A 429 -14.88 1.83 5.78
N ALA A 430 -13.82 2.24 5.08
CA ALA A 430 -12.92 3.35 5.40
C ALA A 430 -12.39 3.93 4.08
N CYS A 431 -13.31 4.55 3.30
CA CYS A 431 -13.10 4.76 1.87
C CYS A 431 -12.08 5.87 1.52
N GLY A 432 -11.72 6.75 2.45
CA GLY A 432 -10.76 7.81 2.20
C GLY A 432 -11.12 8.65 0.99
N SER A 433 -10.20 8.76 0.03
CA SER A 433 -10.41 9.41 -1.27
C SER A 433 -11.24 8.59 -2.28
N GLY A 434 -11.62 7.37 -1.94
CA GLY A 434 -12.45 6.49 -2.76
C GLY A 434 -11.70 5.67 -3.82
N THR A 435 -10.40 5.54 -3.71
CA THR A 435 -9.54 4.87 -4.71
C THR A 435 -10.03 3.45 -5.04
N PHE A 436 -10.37 2.64 -4.03
CA PHE A 436 -10.92 1.29 -4.22
C PHE A 436 -12.29 1.31 -4.91
N LEU A 437 -13.16 2.24 -4.53
CA LEU A 437 -14.51 2.36 -5.10
C LEU A 437 -14.49 2.83 -6.55
N VAL A 438 -13.63 3.79 -6.87
CA VAL A 438 -13.37 4.25 -8.24
C VAL A 438 -12.86 3.09 -9.09
N ARG A 439 -11.92 2.31 -8.57
CA ARG A 439 -11.38 1.16 -9.31
C ARG A 439 -12.42 0.04 -9.47
N ALA A 440 -13.26 -0.19 -8.46
CA ALA A 440 -14.39 -1.11 -8.57
C ALA A 440 -15.38 -0.67 -9.65
N PHE A 441 -15.72 0.61 -9.70
CA PHE A 441 -16.57 1.17 -10.77
C PHE A 441 -15.97 0.94 -12.17
N GLU A 442 -14.66 1.16 -12.33
CA GLU A 442 -13.97 0.88 -13.61
C GLU A 442 -14.01 -0.62 -13.97
N GLU A 443 -14.00 -1.52 -12.99
CA GLU A 443 -14.12 -2.95 -13.23
C GLU A 443 -15.50 -3.34 -13.76
N PHE A 444 -16.58 -2.75 -13.22
CA PHE A 444 -17.93 -2.89 -13.78
C PHE A 444 -18.01 -2.38 -15.23
N LYS A 445 -17.41 -1.21 -15.51
CA LYS A 445 -17.34 -0.63 -16.84
C LYS A 445 -16.63 -1.55 -17.83
N HIS A 446 -15.45 -2.06 -17.45
CA HIS A 446 -14.68 -2.99 -18.26
C HIS A 446 -15.45 -4.29 -18.55
N TRP A 447 -16.10 -4.84 -17.52
CA TRP A 447 -16.92 -6.05 -17.68
C TRP A 447 -18.07 -5.82 -18.65
N HIS A 448 -18.80 -4.71 -18.50
CA HIS A 448 -19.94 -4.40 -19.38
C HIS A 448 -19.50 -4.23 -20.84
N LEU A 449 -18.44 -3.47 -21.08
CA LEU A 449 -17.88 -3.30 -22.43
C LEU A 449 -17.44 -4.64 -23.05
N ALA A 450 -16.83 -5.51 -22.27
CA ALA A 450 -16.44 -6.85 -22.74
C ALA A 450 -17.67 -7.75 -22.99
N HIS A 451 -18.73 -7.60 -22.19
CA HIS A 451 -19.99 -8.33 -22.35
C HIS A 451 -20.70 -7.95 -23.65
N VAL A 452 -20.85 -6.65 -23.91
CA VAL A 452 -21.49 -6.11 -25.13
C VAL A 452 -20.73 -6.54 -26.40
N ARG A 453 -19.37 -6.49 -26.37
CA ARG A 453 -18.56 -6.95 -27.51
C ARG A 453 -18.77 -8.43 -27.83
N ARG A 454 -18.94 -9.29 -26.83
CA ARG A 454 -19.23 -10.72 -27.03
C ARG A 454 -20.61 -10.95 -27.61
N ALA A 455 -21.61 -10.13 -27.24
CA ALA A 455 -22.98 -10.24 -27.74
C ALA A 455 -23.16 -9.70 -29.16
N GLY A 456 -22.38 -8.65 -29.56
CA GLY A 456 -22.51 -7.90 -30.80
C GLY A 456 -21.60 -8.32 -31.96
N ALA A 457 -21.02 -9.51 -31.96
CA ALA A 457 -20.02 -9.94 -32.95
C ALA A 457 -20.47 -10.00 -34.43
N HIS A 458 -21.70 -9.59 -34.80
CA HIS A 458 -22.21 -9.73 -36.14
C HIS A 458 -22.79 -8.49 -36.84
N GLU A 459 -22.93 -7.30 -36.21
CA GLU A 459 -23.42 -6.10 -36.91
C GLU A 459 -22.73 -4.80 -36.48
N GLN A 460 -21.88 -4.28 -37.34
CA GLN A 460 -20.89 -3.23 -36.98
C GLN A 460 -21.37 -1.77 -37.26
N THR A 461 -22.57 -1.48 -37.73
CA THR A 461 -22.92 -0.17 -38.29
C THR A 461 -24.12 0.59 -37.72
N LYS A 462 -24.88 0.03 -36.76
CA LYS A 462 -25.98 0.75 -36.06
C LYS A 462 -25.79 0.88 -34.55
N LEU A 463 -24.62 0.43 -34.05
CA LEU A 463 -24.39 0.15 -32.64
C LEU A 463 -23.97 1.36 -31.76
N ASP A 464 -23.47 2.45 -32.33
CA ASP A 464 -22.75 3.47 -31.56
C ASP A 464 -23.64 4.31 -30.62
N ALA A 465 -24.81 4.76 -31.03
CA ALA A 465 -25.66 5.64 -30.20
C ALA A 465 -26.54 4.89 -29.19
N GLU A 466 -27.09 3.71 -29.55
CA GLU A 466 -27.85 2.86 -28.60
C GLU A 466 -26.96 2.19 -27.57
N HIS A 467 -25.71 1.87 -27.94
CA HIS A 467 -24.72 1.29 -26.99
C HIS A 467 -24.18 2.32 -26.02
N GLU A 468 -23.94 3.57 -26.45
CA GLU A 468 -23.53 4.66 -25.52
C GLU A 468 -24.64 4.93 -24.48
N SER A 469 -25.90 4.94 -24.87
CA SER A 469 -27.02 5.15 -23.95
C SER A 469 -27.18 3.97 -22.97
N GLY A 470 -26.98 2.74 -23.44
CA GLY A 470 -27.05 1.53 -22.63
C GLY A 470 -25.91 1.45 -21.59
N LEU A 471 -24.69 1.79 -22.00
CA LEU A 471 -23.54 1.87 -21.07
C LEU A 471 -23.77 2.93 -20.00
N THR A 472 -24.20 4.12 -20.39
CA THR A 472 -24.46 5.23 -19.47
C THR A 472 -25.48 4.84 -18.42
N THR A 473 -26.62 4.28 -18.82
CA THR A 473 -27.67 3.81 -17.90
C THR A 473 -27.16 2.71 -16.96
N PHE A 474 -26.37 1.77 -17.48
CA PHE A 474 -25.74 0.73 -16.65
C PHE A 474 -24.82 1.33 -15.59
N LEU A 475 -23.95 2.28 -15.97
CA LEU A 475 -23.00 2.91 -15.05
C LEU A 475 -23.68 3.77 -13.99
N ASP A 476 -24.78 4.45 -14.33
CA ASP A 476 -25.59 5.18 -13.35
C ASP A 476 -26.17 4.23 -12.29
N HIS A 477 -26.72 3.10 -12.71
CA HIS A 477 -27.21 2.07 -11.78
C HIS A 477 -26.09 1.46 -10.94
N VAL A 478 -24.87 1.29 -11.48
CA VAL A 478 -23.71 0.84 -10.72
C VAL A 478 -23.42 1.81 -9.58
N LEU A 479 -23.40 3.11 -9.85
CA LEU A 479 -23.15 4.13 -8.82
C LEU A 479 -24.26 4.23 -7.78
N GLU A 480 -25.51 4.10 -8.19
CA GLU A 480 -26.67 4.20 -7.29
C GLU A 480 -26.86 2.97 -6.41
N SER A 481 -26.49 1.79 -6.92
CA SER A 481 -26.90 0.53 -6.31
C SER A 481 -25.78 -0.44 -5.99
N CYS A 482 -24.59 -0.32 -6.62
CA CYS A 482 -23.52 -1.30 -6.44
C CYS A 482 -22.38 -0.79 -5.54
N ILE A 483 -22.11 0.52 -5.55
CA ILE A 483 -20.96 1.13 -4.88
C ILE A 483 -21.38 1.80 -3.58
N TYR A 484 -20.74 1.39 -2.48
CA TYR A 484 -21.00 1.88 -1.12
C TYR A 484 -19.68 2.26 -0.45
N GLY A 485 -19.68 3.38 0.28
CA GLY A 485 -18.52 3.82 1.06
C GLY A 485 -18.94 4.38 2.41
N ILE A 486 -18.06 4.24 3.39
CA ILE A 486 -18.22 4.83 4.70
C ILE A 486 -16.87 5.43 5.10
N ASP A 487 -16.89 6.66 5.62
CA ASP A 487 -15.72 7.24 6.26
C ASP A 487 -16.14 8.08 7.47
N ILE A 488 -15.23 8.17 8.45
CA ILE A 488 -15.41 8.99 9.65
C ILE A 488 -15.06 10.47 9.36
N ASP A 489 -14.31 10.72 8.31
CA ASP A 489 -13.93 12.06 7.88
C ASP A 489 -14.92 12.58 6.82
N LEU A 490 -15.62 13.67 7.12
CA LEU A 490 -16.56 14.31 6.20
C LEU A 490 -15.89 14.77 4.90
N HIS A 491 -14.62 15.20 4.95
CA HIS A 491 -13.88 15.64 3.78
C HIS A 491 -13.52 14.46 2.88
N ALA A 492 -13.12 13.34 3.45
CA ALA A 492 -12.89 12.09 2.72
C ALA A 492 -14.17 11.63 1.99
N VAL A 493 -15.33 11.71 2.65
CA VAL A 493 -16.64 11.44 2.03
C VAL A 493 -16.91 12.37 0.84
N GLY A 494 -16.64 13.67 1.01
CA GLY A 494 -16.79 14.67 -0.07
C GLY A 494 -15.90 14.33 -1.27
N LEU A 495 -14.63 14.01 -1.02
CA LEU A 495 -13.65 13.66 -2.04
C LEU A 495 -14.01 12.34 -2.76
N THR A 496 -14.45 11.32 -2.02
CA THR A 496 -14.93 10.06 -2.62
C THR A 496 -16.11 10.30 -3.54
N LYS A 497 -17.10 11.09 -3.12
CA LYS A 497 -18.24 11.47 -3.97
C LYS A 497 -17.79 12.19 -5.23
N LEU A 498 -16.88 13.16 -5.07
CA LEU A 498 -16.29 13.89 -6.18
C LEU A 498 -15.61 12.96 -7.19
N ASN A 499 -14.72 12.07 -6.72
CA ASN A 499 -13.99 11.14 -7.58
C ASN A 499 -14.91 10.17 -8.34
N LEU A 500 -16.00 9.70 -7.72
CA LEU A 500 -17.00 8.86 -8.36
C LEU A 500 -17.83 9.65 -9.40
N PHE A 501 -18.26 10.88 -9.07
CA PHE A 501 -18.96 11.74 -10.02
C PHE A 501 -18.15 12.04 -11.28
N LEU A 502 -16.84 12.24 -11.11
CA LEU A 502 -15.96 12.50 -12.26
C LEU A 502 -15.89 11.32 -13.24
N ARG A 503 -16.05 10.11 -12.74
CA ARG A 503 -16.11 8.91 -13.58
C ARG A 503 -17.46 8.71 -14.25
N ALA A 504 -18.52 9.31 -13.65
CA ALA A 504 -19.88 9.28 -14.15
C ALA A 504 -20.22 10.40 -15.15
N ILE A 505 -19.37 11.38 -15.32
CA ILE A 505 -19.61 12.63 -16.08
C ILE A 505 -19.92 12.40 -17.57
N ASP A 506 -19.81 11.18 -18.08
CA ASP A 506 -20.30 10.84 -19.44
C ASP A 506 -21.84 10.86 -19.56
N THR A 507 -22.57 11.07 -18.42
CA THR A 507 -24.02 11.07 -18.40
C THR A 507 -24.62 12.48 -18.41
N PRO A 508 -25.51 12.84 -19.38
CA PRO A 508 -25.87 14.22 -19.63
C PRO A 508 -26.91 14.84 -18.69
N ASN A 509 -27.63 14.12 -17.84
CA ASN A 509 -28.87 14.65 -17.29
C ASN A 509 -29.02 14.78 -15.77
N GLN A 510 -28.46 13.93 -14.97
CA GLN A 510 -28.48 14.02 -13.50
C GLN A 510 -27.29 13.25 -12.92
N LEU A 511 -26.69 13.75 -11.83
CA LEU A 511 -25.70 12.98 -11.10
C LEU A 511 -26.41 11.90 -10.28
N PRO A 512 -25.92 10.64 -10.30
CA PRO A 512 -26.51 9.55 -9.55
C PRO A 512 -26.42 9.76 -8.04
N ARG A 513 -27.36 9.21 -7.29
CA ARG A 513 -27.38 9.30 -5.82
C ARG A 513 -26.40 8.33 -5.20
N LEU A 514 -25.20 8.82 -4.84
CA LEU A 514 -24.13 8.00 -4.28
C LEU A 514 -24.43 7.52 -2.86
N LYS A 515 -24.09 6.27 -2.56
CA LYS A 515 -24.20 5.64 -1.23
C LYS A 515 -22.91 5.78 -0.42
N ILE A 516 -22.41 7.00 -0.28
CA ILE A 516 -21.21 7.32 0.50
C ILE A 516 -21.64 8.05 1.78
N LEU A 517 -21.34 7.45 2.92
CA LEU A 517 -21.87 7.83 4.22
C LEU A 517 -20.77 8.40 5.12
N HIS A 518 -21.05 9.51 5.78
CA HIS A 518 -20.25 10.04 6.88
C HIS A 518 -20.67 9.35 8.19
N ALA A 519 -19.91 8.34 8.61
CA ALA A 519 -20.21 7.54 9.80
C ALA A 519 -18.97 6.74 10.27
N ASN A 520 -19.01 6.27 11.52
CA ASN A 520 -18.05 5.31 12.02
C ASN A 520 -18.54 3.88 11.73
N SER A 521 -17.92 3.22 10.76
CA SER A 521 -18.29 1.86 10.33
C SER A 521 -18.06 0.78 11.40
N LEU A 522 -17.25 1.09 12.43
CA LEU A 522 -16.95 0.18 13.54
C LEU A 522 -17.95 0.26 14.69
N VAL A 523 -18.87 1.22 14.65
CA VAL A 523 -19.83 1.48 15.74
C VAL A 523 -21.25 1.22 15.25
N TRP A 524 -21.99 0.36 15.95
CA TRP A 524 -23.38 0.08 15.66
C TRP A 524 -24.12 -0.28 16.97
N ASP A 525 -25.44 -0.09 16.96
CA ASP A 525 -26.34 -0.44 18.07
C ASP A 525 -25.93 0.10 19.45
N THR A 526 -25.53 1.36 19.48
CA THR A 526 -25.09 2.10 20.68
C THR A 526 -25.71 3.49 20.69
N ASP A 527 -25.56 4.23 21.80
CA ASP A 527 -25.92 5.66 21.88
C ASP A 527 -24.75 6.58 21.45
N LEU A 528 -23.65 6.00 20.95
CA LEU A 528 -22.49 6.76 20.51
C LEU A 528 -22.79 7.51 19.20
N PRO A 529 -22.13 8.68 18.98
CA PRO A 529 -22.33 9.45 17.77
C PRO A 529 -21.81 8.72 16.54
N MET A 530 -22.28 9.13 15.37
CA MET A 530 -21.85 8.65 14.05
C MET A 530 -21.97 7.14 13.84
N GLN A 531 -22.86 6.45 14.56
CA GLN A 531 -23.05 5.02 14.40
C GLN A 531 -23.58 4.66 13.01
N PHE A 532 -23.04 3.58 12.45
CA PHE A 532 -23.49 2.97 11.20
C PHE A 532 -24.42 1.79 11.49
N LYS A 533 -25.67 1.84 11.03
CA LYS A 533 -26.64 0.74 11.10
C LYS A 533 -27.03 0.29 9.70
N ILE A 534 -26.66 -0.90 9.30
CA ILE A 534 -26.87 -1.42 7.93
C ILE A 534 -28.36 -1.43 7.56
N GLU A 535 -29.25 -1.72 8.50
CA GLU A 535 -30.71 -1.75 8.32
C GLU A 535 -31.27 -0.38 7.98
N ARG A 536 -30.74 0.66 8.61
CA ARG A 536 -31.18 2.05 8.43
C ARG A 536 -30.52 2.68 7.21
N ASP A 537 -29.21 2.51 7.11
CA ASP A 537 -28.37 3.28 6.19
C ASP A 537 -28.28 2.61 4.82
N PHE A 538 -28.33 1.29 4.78
CA PHE A 538 -28.25 0.48 3.54
C PHE A 538 -29.28 -0.65 3.54
N PRO A 539 -30.59 -0.35 3.59
CA PRO A 539 -31.66 -1.34 3.77
C PRO A 539 -31.66 -2.43 2.70
N LEU A 540 -31.40 -2.10 1.43
CA LEU A 540 -31.31 -3.09 0.36
C LEU A 540 -30.18 -4.11 0.55
N VAL A 541 -29.08 -3.70 1.17
CA VAL A 541 -27.95 -4.59 1.48
C VAL A 541 -28.31 -5.48 2.66
N HIS A 542 -28.99 -4.93 3.67
CA HIS A 542 -29.48 -5.68 4.81
C HIS A 542 -30.45 -6.80 4.38
N GLU A 543 -31.42 -6.49 3.53
CA GLU A 543 -32.38 -7.46 2.97
C GLU A 543 -31.69 -8.59 2.19
N GLN A 544 -30.53 -8.31 1.57
CA GLN A 544 -29.74 -9.31 0.85
C GLN A 544 -28.78 -10.11 1.78
N GLY A 545 -28.79 -9.86 3.08
CA GLY A 545 -27.96 -10.54 4.06
C GLY A 545 -26.51 -10.05 4.15
N GLY A 546 -26.19 -8.88 3.56
CA GLY A 546 -24.87 -8.25 3.59
C GLY A 546 -24.27 -7.98 2.20
N PHE A 547 -23.03 -7.55 2.18
CA PHE A 547 -22.28 -7.19 0.98
C PHE A 547 -21.72 -8.41 0.25
N ASP A 548 -21.64 -8.32 -1.08
CA ASP A 548 -20.92 -9.28 -1.93
C ASP A 548 -19.42 -9.15 -1.81
N VAL A 549 -18.96 -7.89 -1.68
CA VAL A 549 -17.54 -7.56 -1.59
C VAL A 549 -17.34 -6.47 -0.56
N VAL A 550 -16.32 -6.64 0.30
CA VAL A 550 -15.77 -5.59 1.18
C VAL A 550 -14.29 -5.41 0.80
N ILE A 551 -13.92 -4.20 0.42
CA ILE A 551 -12.56 -3.86 -0.02
C ILE A 551 -12.07 -2.60 0.68
N GLY A 552 -10.76 -2.43 0.82
CA GLY A 552 -10.20 -1.19 1.36
C GLY A 552 -8.82 -1.34 1.97
N ASN A 553 -8.26 -0.20 2.37
CA ASN A 553 -7.06 -0.10 3.18
C ASN A 553 -7.44 0.57 4.51
N PRO A 554 -7.88 -0.19 5.52
CA PRO A 554 -8.30 0.37 6.81
C PRO A 554 -7.11 0.95 7.58
N PRO A 555 -7.33 1.86 8.55
CA PRO A 555 -6.27 2.43 9.37
C PRO A 555 -5.48 1.38 10.14
N TRP A 556 -4.14 1.56 10.23
CA TRP A 556 -3.20 0.60 10.83
C TRP A 556 -2.81 0.94 12.27
N GLU A 557 -3.29 2.07 12.78
CA GLU A 557 -2.92 2.61 14.07
C GLU A 557 -3.46 1.77 15.23
N LYS A 558 -2.78 1.93 16.37
CA LYS A 558 -3.27 1.43 17.64
C LYS A 558 -4.28 2.41 18.23
N TRP A 559 -5.40 1.88 18.68
CA TRP A 559 -6.39 2.65 19.40
C TRP A 559 -5.89 2.93 20.83
N LYS A 560 -5.26 4.08 21.01
CA LYS A 560 -4.77 4.56 22.30
C LYS A 560 -4.60 6.07 22.31
N PRO A 561 -4.75 6.74 23.49
CA PRO A 561 -4.52 8.18 23.60
C PRO A 561 -3.06 8.52 23.24
N ASN A 562 -2.87 9.50 22.38
CA ASN A 562 -1.55 10.01 22.03
C ASN A 562 -1.26 11.27 22.85
N SER A 563 -0.51 11.11 23.95
CA SER A 563 -0.13 12.24 24.81
C SER A 563 0.79 13.23 24.11
N GLN A 564 1.70 12.76 23.25
CA GLN A 564 2.62 13.65 22.53
C GLN A 564 1.87 14.62 21.63
N GLU A 565 0.84 14.15 20.97
CA GLU A 565 0.02 14.96 20.09
C GLU A 565 -0.87 15.93 20.86
N PHE A 566 -1.54 15.43 21.90
CA PHE A 566 -2.42 16.27 22.71
C PHE A 566 -1.67 17.43 23.37
N PHE A 567 -0.50 17.16 23.96
CA PHE A 567 0.24 18.20 24.70
C PHE A 567 1.08 19.10 23.80
N GLU A 568 1.39 18.71 22.57
CA GLU A 568 2.04 19.58 21.58
C GLU A 568 1.17 20.82 21.26
N GLU A 569 -0.16 20.72 21.35
CA GLU A 569 -1.05 21.87 21.18
C GLU A 569 -0.82 22.98 22.23
N PHE A 570 -0.30 22.62 23.40
CA PHE A 570 -0.17 23.51 24.54
C PHE A 570 1.27 23.84 24.93
N TYR A 571 2.24 23.11 24.38
CA TYR A 571 3.66 23.26 24.65
C TYR A 571 4.46 23.00 23.37
N GLU A 572 4.98 24.08 22.77
CA GLU A 572 5.76 24.00 21.51
C GLU A 572 7.04 23.19 21.71
N GLY A 573 7.28 22.22 20.79
CA GLY A 573 8.43 21.31 20.87
C GLY A 573 8.30 20.19 21.92
N PHE A 574 7.09 19.94 22.40
CA PHE A 574 6.82 18.85 23.37
C PHE A 574 7.30 17.49 22.88
N ARG A 575 7.19 17.25 21.56
CA ARG A 575 7.60 15.97 20.94
C ARG A 575 9.09 15.69 21.01
N ASP A 576 9.91 16.73 21.01
CA ASP A 576 11.37 16.65 21.05
C ASP A 576 11.91 16.48 22.46
N LEU A 577 11.04 16.57 23.46
CA LEU A 577 11.44 16.44 24.85
C LEU A 577 11.82 14.98 25.21
N PRO A 578 12.90 14.79 25.97
CA PRO A 578 13.18 13.51 26.60
C PRO A 578 12.00 13.04 27.47
N THR A 579 11.74 11.73 27.52
CA THR A 579 10.55 11.15 28.19
C THR A 579 10.34 11.64 29.62
N GLN A 580 11.42 11.88 30.40
CA GLN A 580 11.31 12.39 31.76
C GLN A 580 10.90 13.86 31.83
N GLU A 581 11.36 14.67 30.89
CA GLU A 581 11.00 16.09 30.80
C GLU A 581 9.57 16.24 30.30
N ALA A 582 9.17 15.46 29.29
CA ALA A 582 7.80 15.41 28.81
C ALA A 582 6.80 15.09 29.94
N LYS A 583 7.11 14.12 30.81
CA LYS A 583 6.27 13.81 31.97
C LYS A 583 6.12 15.00 32.92
N LYS A 584 7.19 15.75 33.18
CA LYS A 584 7.13 16.95 34.05
C LYS A 584 6.26 18.04 33.44
N VAL A 585 6.37 18.25 32.13
CA VAL A 585 5.54 19.23 31.40
C VAL A 585 4.06 18.83 31.44
N ILE A 586 3.74 17.55 31.23
CA ILE A 586 2.37 17.03 31.37
C ILE A 586 1.84 17.31 32.77
N ASP A 587 2.59 16.94 33.82
CA ASP A 587 2.18 17.12 35.21
C ASP A 587 1.93 18.59 35.55
N ASP A 588 2.78 19.50 35.05
CA ASP A 588 2.62 20.93 35.25
C ASP A 588 1.41 21.48 34.51
N LEU A 589 1.22 21.15 33.22
CA LEU A 589 0.06 21.58 32.44
C LEU A 589 -1.25 21.09 33.06
N LEU A 590 -1.31 19.85 33.50
CA LEU A 590 -2.49 19.27 34.14
C LEU A 590 -2.76 19.83 35.55
N LYS A 591 -1.74 20.30 36.27
CA LYS A 591 -1.88 20.97 37.56
C LYS A 591 -2.32 22.43 37.45
N THR A 592 -1.73 23.14 36.50
CA THR A 592 -1.86 24.60 36.39
C THR A 592 -3.03 25.04 35.49
N ARG A 593 -3.45 24.23 34.50
CA ARG A 593 -4.49 24.59 33.51
C ARG A 593 -5.68 23.63 33.56
N LEU A 594 -6.73 24.03 34.31
CA LEU A 594 -7.95 23.24 34.51
C LEU A 594 -8.64 22.84 33.19
N GLY A 595 -8.66 23.74 32.19
CA GLY A 595 -9.24 23.46 30.87
C GLY A 595 -8.52 22.34 30.12
N ILE A 596 -7.19 22.34 30.15
CA ILE A 596 -6.39 21.27 29.55
C ILE A 596 -6.62 19.94 30.26
N ARG A 597 -6.65 19.96 31.60
CA ARG A 597 -6.97 18.76 32.39
C ARG A 597 -8.31 18.18 32.00
N LYS A 598 -9.34 19.00 31.90
CA LYS A 598 -10.69 18.51 31.53
C LYS A 598 -10.69 17.91 30.11
N ARG A 599 -10.15 18.62 29.12
CA ARG A 599 -10.05 18.11 27.74
C ARG A 599 -9.28 16.79 27.67
N TRP A 600 -8.19 16.64 28.42
CA TRP A 600 -7.44 15.39 28.48
C TRP A 600 -8.26 14.26 29.12
N GLN A 601 -8.98 14.54 30.22
CA GLN A 601 -9.83 13.57 30.86
C GLN A 601 -11.00 13.13 29.97
N ASP A 602 -11.64 14.07 29.28
CA ASP A 602 -12.72 13.78 28.33
C ASP A 602 -12.19 12.89 27.18
N LYS A 603 -10.99 13.15 26.67
CA LYS A 603 -10.34 12.34 25.64
C LYS A 603 -9.99 10.93 26.14
N LEU A 604 -9.48 10.79 27.34
CA LEU A 604 -9.23 9.48 27.96
C LEU A 604 -10.52 8.68 28.13
N GLN A 605 -11.61 9.33 28.59
CA GLN A 605 -12.91 8.69 28.75
C GLN A 605 -13.48 8.24 27.40
N GLU A 606 -13.34 9.04 26.36
CA GLU A 606 -13.71 8.66 25.00
C GLU A 606 -12.97 7.39 24.56
N TYR A 607 -11.63 7.37 24.68
CA TYR A 607 -10.83 6.20 24.33
C TYR A 607 -11.22 4.94 25.13
N GLU A 608 -11.54 5.07 26.40
CA GLU A 608 -11.97 3.96 27.25
C GLU A 608 -13.32 3.42 26.77
N THR A 609 -14.29 4.30 26.51
CA THR A 609 -15.63 3.95 26.02
C THR A 609 -15.57 3.16 24.71
N TYR A 610 -14.80 3.64 23.73
CA TYR A 610 -14.62 2.92 22.46
C TYR A 610 -13.81 1.63 22.65
N SER A 611 -12.83 1.59 23.56
CA SER A 611 -12.06 0.39 23.87
C SER A 611 -12.93 -0.72 24.46
N GLU A 612 -13.86 -0.38 25.36
CA GLU A 612 -14.84 -1.31 25.90
C GLU A 612 -15.78 -1.83 24.81
N LEU A 613 -16.28 -0.92 23.94
CA LEU A 613 -17.09 -1.30 22.81
C LEU A 613 -16.35 -2.28 21.91
N TYR A 614 -15.14 -1.96 21.48
CA TYR A 614 -14.37 -2.82 20.59
C TYR A 614 -14.06 -4.19 21.19
N ARG A 615 -13.75 -4.28 22.46
CA ARG A 615 -13.55 -5.58 23.16
C ARG A 615 -14.82 -6.40 23.28
N ARG A 616 -15.99 -5.76 23.40
CA ARG A 616 -17.29 -6.43 23.50
C ARG A 616 -17.77 -6.94 22.15
N GLU A 617 -17.67 -6.11 21.11
CA GLU A 617 -18.28 -6.36 19.80
C GLU A 617 -17.39 -7.17 18.83
N TYR A 618 -16.06 -7.16 19.06
CA TYR A 618 -15.09 -7.83 18.20
C TYR A 618 -14.41 -8.98 18.94
N GLN A 619 -14.94 -10.19 18.71
CA GLN A 619 -14.62 -11.38 19.52
C GLN A 619 -13.31 -12.07 19.11
N PHE A 620 -12.84 -11.85 17.88
CA PHE A 620 -11.64 -12.49 17.36
C PHE A 620 -10.33 -11.77 17.72
N GLN A 621 -10.42 -10.70 18.52
CA GLN A 621 -9.24 -10.07 19.11
C GLN A 621 -8.91 -10.69 20.46
N SER A 622 -7.61 -10.74 20.80
CA SER A 622 -7.21 -11.23 22.11
C SER A 622 -7.67 -10.26 23.20
N SER A 623 -8.14 -10.80 24.32
CA SER A 623 -8.63 -10.05 25.48
C SER A 623 -7.58 -9.27 26.25
N GLY A 624 -6.32 -9.23 25.79
CA GLY A 624 -5.20 -8.51 26.44
C GLY A 624 -4.29 -7.83 25.42
N GLY A 625 -3.92 -6.58 25.65
CA GLY A 625 -3.03 -5.79 24.82
C GLY A 625 -3.70 -4.59 24.14
N ASP A 626 -2.90 -3.87 23.33
CA ASP A 626 -3.38 -2.74 22.55
C ASP A 626 -4.37 -3.20 21.46
N ILE A 627 -5.37 -2.38 21.18
CA ILE A 627 -6.33 -2.59 20.09
C ILE A 627 -5.70 -2.01 18.83
N ASP A 628 -5.45 -2.85 17.82
CA ASP A 628 -5.01 -2.42 16.49
C ASP A 628 -6.24 -2.26 15.58
N LEU A 629 -6.46 -1.09 15.00
CA LEU A 629 -7.67 -0.80 14.21
C LEU A 629 -7.81 -1.73 12.99
N TYR A 630 -6.72 -2.07 12.28
CA TYR A 630 -6.80 -2.99 11.16
C TYR A 630 -7.36 -4.38 11.54
N LYS A 631 -7.13 -4.84 12.78
CA LYS A 631 -7.68 -6.10 13.30
C LYS A 631 -9.20 -5.98 13.48
N VAL A 632 -9.66 -4.86 14.04
CA VAL A 632 -11.09 -4.55 14.19
C VAL A 632 -11.76 -4.49 12.83
N PHE A 633 -11.17 -3.76 11.87
CA PHE A 633 -11.69 -3.66 10.50
C PHE A 633 -11.72 -5.00 9.75
N THR A 634 -10.73 -5.87 9.97
CA THR A 634 -10.73 -7.22 9.37
C THR A 634 -11.92 -8.04 9.86
N GLU A 635 -12.20 -8.00 11.15
CA GLU A 635 -13.37 -8.66 11.73
C GLU A 635 -14.68 -7.98 11.26
N ARG A 636 -14.69 -6.63 11.17
CA ARG A 636 -15.86 -5.89 10.67
C ARG A 636 -16.17 -6.24 9.22
N ALA A 637 -15.16 -6.36 8.37
CA ALA A 637 -15.33 -6.81 6.99
C ALA A 637 -16.02 -8.19 6.94
N TYR A 638 -15.56 -9.15 7.77
CA TYR A 638 -16.20 -10.45 7.88
C TYR A 638 -17.66 -10.34 8.33
N GLN A 639 -17.98 -9.48 9.31
CA GLN A 639 -19.36 -9.31 9.80
C GLN A 639 -20.29 -8.75 8.70
N LEU A 640 -19.82 -7.76 7.93
CA LEU A 640 -20.60 -7.06 6.89
C LEU A 640 -20.83 -7.90 5.63
N LEU A 641 -19.99 -8.91 5.37
CA LEU A 641 -20.15 -9.80 4.22
C LEU A 641 -21.34 -10.76 4.41
N LYS A 642 -22.07 -10.99 3.33
CA LYS A 642 -23.00 -12.13 3.24
C LYS A 642 -22.25 -13.46 3.09
N PRO A 643 -22.85 -14.62 3.37
CA PRO A 643 -22.24 -15.92 3.07
C PRO A 643 -21.82 -16.00 1.59
N GLY A 644 -20.58 -16.43 1.32
CA GLY A 644 -20.00 -16.44 -0.02
C GLY A 644 -19.48 -15.07 -0.50
N GLY A 645 -19.63 -13.99 0.27
CA GLY A 645 -19.04 -12.68 -0.01
C GLY A 645 -17.53 -12.68 0.18
N SER A 646 -16.81 -11.83 -0.53
CA SER A 646 -15.35 -11.74 -0.55
C SER A 646 -14.84 -10.48 0.11
N ALA A 647 -13.74 -10.56 0.89
CA ALA A 647 -13.01 -9.38 1.36
C ALA A 647 -11.64 -9.28 0.68
N GLY A 648 -11.26 -8.05 0.33
CA GLY A 648 -9.93 -7.69 -0.19
C GLY A 648 -9.36 -6.53 0.60
N LEU A 649 -8.38 -6.76 1.47
CA LEU A 649 -7.87 -5.76 2.40
C LEU A 649 -6.36 -5.56 2.26
N VAL A 650 -5.92 -4.31 2.40
CA VAL A 650 -4.49 -3.96 2.58
C VAL A 650 -4.25 -3.72 4.06
N ILE A 651 -3.51 -4.60 4.71
CA ILE A 651 -3.31 -4.56 6.18
C ILE A 651 -1.86 -4.90 6.55
N PRO A 652 -1.40 -4.59 7.78
CA PRO A 652 -0.06 -4.96 8.23
C PRO A 652 0.13 -6.46 8.43
N SER A 653 1.40 -6.90 8.37
CA SER A 653 1.83 -8.30 8.58
C SER A 653 1.46 -8.88 9.95
N GLY A 654 1.11 -8.06 10.93
CA GLY A 654 0.63 -8.51 12.23
C GLY A 654 -0.56 -9.49 12.15
N ILE A 655 -1.34 -9.45 11.07
CA ILE A 655 -2.43 -10.40 10.83
C ILE A 655 -1.95 -11.85 10.81
N TYR A 656 -0.76 -12.11 10.25
CA TYR A 656 -0.22 -13.45 10.16
C TYR A 656 0.95 -13.72 11.11
N THR A 657 1.52 -12.67 11.77
CA THR A 657 2.67 -12.81 12.68
C THR A 657 2.30 -12.68 14.16
N ASP A 658 1.42 -11.72 14.54
CA ASP A 658 1.19 -11.38 15.94
C ASP A 658 0.38 -12.45 16.68
N LEU A 659 0.76 -12.73 17.94
CA LEU A 659 -0.01 -13.64 18.81
C LEU A 659 -1.44 -13.12 19.03
N GLY A 660 -1.60 -11.80 19.21
CA GLY A 660 -2.90 -11.14 19.38
C GLY A 660 -3.86 -11.26 18.18
N ALA A 661 -3.37 -11.66 17.00
CA ALA A 661 -4.19 -11.93 15.82
C ALA A 661 -4.59 -13.41 15.66
N LYS A 662 -4.28 -14.29 16.64
CA LYS A 662 -4.63 -15.71 16.59
C LYS A 662 -6.13 -15.94 16.37
N GLY A 663 -6.99 -15.19 17.06
CA GLY A 663 -8.46 -15.28 16.89
C GLY A 663 -8.89 -14.99 15.45
N LEU A 664 -8.34 -13.94 14.82
CA LEU A 664 -8.61 -13.62 13.42
C LEU A 664 -8.12 -14.72 12.47
N ARG A 665 -6.94 -15.31 12.73
CA ARG A 665 -6.46 -16.47 11.95
C ARG A 665 -7.37 -17.68 12.13
N THR A 666 -7.94 -17.88 13.35
CA THR A 666 -8.95 -18.91 13.56
C THR A 666 -10.19 -18.68 12.70
N MET A 667 -10.69 -17.42 12.67
CA MET A 667 -11.80 -17.03 11.78
C MET A 667 -11.47 -17.29 10.31
N LEU A 668 -10.29 -16.83 9.84
CA LEU A 668 -9.86 -17.01 8.45
C LEU A 668 -9.71 -18.48 8.06
N PHE A 669 -9.26 -19.36 8.97
CA PHE A 669 -9.03 -20.76 8.68
C PHE A 669 -10.27 -21.62 8.85
N ASP A 670 -11.08 -21.36 9.86
CA ASP A 670 -12.20 -22.24 10.25
C ASP A 670 -13.59 -21.75 9.80
N GLN A 671 -13.72 -20.44 9.47
CA GLN A 671 -15.00 -19.84 9.07
C GLN A 671 -14.95 -19.15 7.70
N CYS A 672 -13.78 -19.10 7.07
CA CYS A 672 -13.57 -18.51 5.75
C CYS A 672 -12.77 -19.43 4.85
N GLN A 673 -12.75 -19.09 3.56
CA GLN A 673 -11.79 -19.59 2.60
C GLN A 673 -10.77 -18.50 2.32
N LEU A 674 -9.64 -18.52 3.03
CA LEU A 674 -8.50 -17.67 2.71
C LEU A 674 -7.98 -18.06 1.32
N LYS A 675 -7.94 -17.10 0.41
CA LYS A 675 -7.49 -17.29 -0.98
C LYS A 675 -6.04 -16.88 -1.14
N GLU A 676 -5.71 -15.65 -0.72
CA GLU A 676 -4.42 -15.02 -0.97
C GLU A 676 -3.91 -14.29 0.26
N LEU A 677 -2.60 -14.36 0.46
CA LEU A 677 -1.84 -13.62 1.46
C LEU A 677 -0.50 -13.23 0.82
N TYR A 678 -0.41 -12.01 0.30
CA TYR A 678 0.80 -11.49 -0.34
C TYR A 678 1.41 -10.37 0.50
N SER A 679 2.65 -10.55 0.96
CA SER A 679 3.34 -9.62 1.88
C SER A 679 4.48 -8.90 1.18
N PHE A 680 4.52 -7.56 1.34
CA PHE A 680 5.51 -6.68 0.75
C PHE A 680 6.49 -6.15 1.81
N GLU A 681 7.71 -5.82 1.39
CA GLU A 681 8.65 -5.06 2.20
C GLU A 681 8.56 -3.56 1.83
N ASN A 682 8.45 -2.71 2.85
CA ASN A 682 8.43 -1.25 2.66
C ASN A 682 9.84 -0.62 2.82
N ARG A 683 10.90 -1.36 2.51
CA ARG A 683 12.28 -0.84 2.61
C ARG A 683 12.50 0.33 1.66
N GLY A 684 13.12 1.38 2.17
CA GLY A 684 13.31 2.61 1.41
C GLY A 684 12.00 3.31 1.05
N HIS A 685 10.90 3.01 1.78
CA HIS A 685 9.58 3.57 1.56
C HIS A 685 9.01 3.30 0.14
N ALA A 686 9.39 2.15 -0.45
CA ALA A 686 9.10 1.83 -1.85
C ALA A 686 7.61 1.57 -2.15
N ILE A 687 6.82 1.16 -1.16
CA ILE A 687 5.38 0.88 -1.30
C ILE A 687 4.55 2.01 -0.70
N PHE A 688 4.88 2.44 0.52
CA PHE A 688 4.22 3.53 1.22
C PHE A 688 5.27 4.50 1.76
N GLU A 689 5.31 5.72 1.20
CA GLU A 689 6.33 6.74 1.53
C GLU A 689 6.26 7.18 3.00
N ASP A 690 5.07 7.38 3.53
CA ASP A 690 4.84 7.91 4.88
C ASP A 690 4.76 6.82 5.96
N VAL A 691 4.85 5.54 5.60
CA VAL A 691 4.83 4.41 6.53
C VAL A 691 6.25 3.99 6.89
N HIS A 692 6.51 3.77 8.17
CA HIS A 692 7.84 3.35 8.64
C HIS A 692 8.31 2.07 7.91
N ALA A 693 9.58 2.07 7.49
CA ALA A 693 10.17 1.00 6.65
C ALA A 693 10.10 -0.42 7.24
N SER A 694 9.85 -0.55 8.55
CA SER A 694 9.68 -1.85 9.22
C SER A 694 8.31 -2.50 9.02
N TYR A 695 7.31 -1.73 8.58
CA TYR A 695 5.99 -2.30 8.28
C TYR A 695 6.03 -3.10 6.99
N LYS A 696 5.33 -4.23 7.00
CA LYS A 696 5.13 -5.10 5.83
C LYS A 696 3.65 -5.03 5.44
N PRO A 697 3.30 -4.33 4.36
CA PRO A 697 1.94 -4.34 3.80
C PRO A 697 1.56 -5.74 3.32
N VAL A 698 0.31 -6.12 3.51
CA VAL A 698 -0.23 -7.42 3.12
C VAL A 698 -1.51 -7.25 2.33
N LEU A 699 -1.60 -7.88 1.17
CA LEU A 699 -2.85 -8.11 0.48
C LEU A 699 -3.49 -9.37 1.05
N LEU A 700 -4.65 -9.21 1.68
CA LEU A 700 -5.43 -10.29 2.25
C LEU A 700 -6.74 -10.44 1.46
N ASN A 701 -6.95 -11.62 0.86
CA ASN A 701 -8.20 -11.96 0.17
C ASN A 701 -8.81 -13.22 0.76
N PHE A 702 -10.07 -13.12 1.23
CA PHE A 702 -10.81 -14.26 1.76
C PHE A 702 -12.30 -14.22 1.38
N VAL A 703 -12.94 -15.37 1.39
CA VAL A 703 -14.38 -15.53 1.16
C VAL A 703 -15.04 -16.01 2.45
N LYS A 704 -16.13 -15.34 2.89
CA LYS A 704 -16.89 -15.72 4.07
C LYS A 704 -17.61 -17.05 3.87
N GLY A 705 -17.45 -17.96 4.82
CA GLY A 705 -18.03 -19.29 4.81
C GLY A 705 -17.07 -20.37 4.30
N GLY A 706 -17.32 -21.59 4.75
CA GLY A 706 -16.44 -22.74 4.49
C GLY A 706 -15.25 -22.80 5.44
N LYS A 707 -14.24 -23.57 5.04
CA LYS A 707 -12.96 -23.73 5.76
C LYS A 707 -11.79 -23.63 4.79
N THR A 708 -10.73 -22.99 5.22
CA THR A 708 -9.48 -22.92 4.47
C THR A 708 -8.73 -24.25 4.63
N LYS A 709 -8.47 -24.94 3.54
CA LYS A 709 -7.56 -26.10 3.51
C LYS A 709 -6.13 -25.66 3.17
N SER A 710 -6.03 -24.82 2.18
CA SER A 710 -4.78 -24.24 1.67
C SER A 710 -5.05 -22.85 1.11
N PHE A 711 -4.01 -22.04 1.01
CA PHE A 711 -4.08 -20.68 0.46
C PHE A 711 -2.79 -20.36 -0.29
N GLN A 712 -2.91 -19.42 -1.24
CA GLN A 712 -1.76 -18.90 -1.97
C GLN A 712 -1.07 -17.80 -1.13
N CYS A 713 0.25 -17.78 -1.14
CA CYS A 713 1.02 -16.77 -0.45
C CYS A 713 2.32 -16.44 -1.18
N ALA A 714 2.82 -15.25 -0.93
CA ALA A 714 4.18 -14.84 -1.27
C ALA A 714 4.66 -13.79 -0.28
N PHE A 715 5.96 -13.76 -0.03
CA PHE A 715 6.57 -12.89 0.95
C PHE A 715 7.75 -12.14 0.34
N PHE A 716 8.11 -10.99 0.93
CA PHE A 716 9.22 -10.15 0.48
C PHE A 716 9.04 -9.60 -0.93
N LEU A 717 7.81 -9.24 -1.30
CA LEU A 717 7.53 -8.57 -2.57
C LEU A 717 7.93 -7.08 -2.47
N HIS A 718 8.37 -6.48 -3.59
CA HIS A 718 8.86 -5.10 -3.61
C HIS A 718 8.14 -4.22 -4.63
N ASN A 719 7.48 -4.81 -5.61
CA ASN A 719 6.86 -4.09 -6.73
C ASN A 719 5.78 -4.93 -7.43
N ASP A 720 5.17 -4.34 -8.44
CA ASP A 720 4.13 -4.96 -9.26
C ASP A 720 4.62 -6.21 -10.03
N ASP A 721 5.87 -6.21 -10.50
CA ASP A 721 6.42 -7.36 -11.22
C ASP A 721 6.63 -8.56 -10.31
N ASP A 722 7.02 -8.32 -9.05
CA ASP A 722 7.08 -9.38 -8.02
C ASP A 722 5.69 -9.96 -7.76
N LEU A 723 4.67 -9.09 -7.66
CA LEU A 723 3.29 -9.52 -7.47
C LEU A 723 2.79 -10.37 -8.65
N LYS A 724 3.02 -9.94 -9.87
CA LYS A 724 2.67 -10.69 -11.09
C LYS A 724 3.32 -12.07 -11.14
N ARG A 725 4.61 -12.15 -10.76
CA ARG A 725 5.32 -13.45 -10.65
C ARG A 725 4.70 -14.32 -9.57
N ALA A 726 4.37 -13.77 -8.41
CA ALA A 726 3.74 -14.48 -7.30
C ALA A 726 2.35 -15.01 -7.67
N ILE A 727 1.56 -14.26 -8.42
CA ILE A 727 0.24 -14.70 -8.92
C ILE A 727 0.38 -15.84 -9.93
N THR A 728 1.39 -15.75 -10.82
CA THR A 728 1.61 -16.76 -11.86
C THR A 728 2.15 -18.08 -11.30
N ALA A 729 3.00 -18.01 -10.26
CA ALA A 729 3.64 -19.17 -9.62
C ALA A 729 3.59 -19.04 -8.09
N PRO A 730 2.41 -19.14 -7.47
CA PRO A 730 2.25 -18.90 -6.04
C PRO A 730 2.82 -20.04 -5.20
N THR A 731 3.38 -19.70 -4.04
CA THR A 731 3.60 -20.66 -2.97
C THR A 731 2.25 -21.02 -2.34
N VAL A 732 2.00 -22.32 -2.16
CA VAL A 732 0.76 -22.80 -1.51
C VAL A 732 1.10 -23.38 -0.14
N LEU A 733 0.49 -22.83 0.91
CA LEU A 733 0.58 -23.35 2.27
C LEU A 733 -0.75 -23.99 2.69
N THR A 734 -0.66 -25.09 3.46
CA THR A 734 -1.83 -25.71 4.08
C THR A 734 -2.01 -25.22 5.51
N VAL A 735 -3.25 -25.17 5.97
CA VAL A 735 -3.54 -24.80 7.38
C VAL A 735 -2.91 -25.82 8.35
N ASP A 736 -2.82 -27.08 7.97
CA ASP A 736 -2.12 -28.10 8.75
C ASP A 736 -0.63 -27.75 8.95
N PHE A 737 0.06 -27.36 7.88
CA PHE A 737 1.44 -26.89 7.96
C PHE A 737 1.57 -25.68 8.91
N VAL A 738 0.67 -24.71 8.80
CA VAL A 738 0.69 -23.53 9.70
C VAL A 738 0.49 -23.93 11.16
N ARG A 739 -0.45 -24.82 11.44
CA ARG A 739 -0.73 -25.30 12.81
C ARG A 739 0.42 -26.11 13.40
N ARG A 740 1.09 -26.93 12.61
CA ARG A 740 2.26 -27.70 13.05
C ARG A 740 3.50 -26.84 13.25
N SER A 741 3.72 -25.87 12.36
CA SER A 741 4.87 -24.97 12.45
C SER A 741 4.71 -23.89 13.53
N SER A 742 3.49 -23.57 13.94
CA SER A 742 3.16 -22.51 14.89
C SER A 742 1.98 -22.91 15.79
N PRO A 743 2.12 -23.95 16.63
CA PRO A 743 0.99 -24.54 17.37
C PRO A 743 0.35 -23.58 18.37
N THR A 744 1.11 -22.67 18.95
CA THR A 744 0.62 -21.71 19.94
C THR A 744 -0.07 -20.52 19.28
N SER A 745 0.58 -19.95 18.27
CA SER A 745 0.17 -18.68 17.66
C SER A 745 -0.63 -18.84 16.36
N TRP A 746 -0.45 -19.96 15.65
CA TRP A 746 -0.88 -20.15 14.25
C TRP A 746 -0.32 -19.09 13.30
N SER A 747 0.85 -18.52 13.64
CA SER A 747 1.53 -17.58 12.75
C SER A 747 2.02 -18.29 11.49
N VAL A 748 1.97 -17.56 10.37
CA VAL A 748 2.39 -18.09 9.07
C VAL A 748 3.87 -17.84 8.87
N LEU A 749 4.62 -18.88 8.55
CA LEU A 749 6.04 -18.78 8.19
C LEU A 749 6.21 -18.10 6.83
N GLU A 750 7.18 -17.21 6.72
CA GLU A 750 7.52 -16.51 5.48
C GLU A 750 8.32 -17.41 4.51
N ILE A 751 7.68 -18.46 4.03
CA ILE A 751 8.25 -19.45 3.09
C ILE A 751 8.43 -18.82 1.71
N LYS A 752 9.67 -18.79 1.21
CA LYS A 752 9.98 -18.18 -0.11
C LYS A 752 9.90 -19.17 -1.26
N THR A 753 10.30 -20.42 -1.02
CA THR A 753 10.41 -21.43 -2.06
C THR A 753 9.84 -22.77 -1.59
N PRO A 754 9.47 -23.68 -2.50
CA PRO A 754 9.08 -25.05 -2.15
C PRO A 754 10.15 -25.77 -1.32
N ARG A 755 11.45 -25.53 -1.59
CA ARG A 755 12.55 -26.13 -0.83
C ARG A 755 12.60 -25.65 0.62
N ASP A 756 12.29 -24.36 0.87
CA ASP A 756 12.17 -23.87 2.26
C ASP A 756 11.10 -24.68 3.01
N ARG A 757 9.97 -24.96 2.38
CA ARG A 757 8.91 -25.76 2.97
C ARG A 757 9.38 -27.19 3.29
N GLU A 758 10.07 -27.85 2.37
CA GLU A 758 10.57 -29.21 2.55
C GLU A 758 11.57 -29.31 3.72
N ILE A 759 12.49 -28.35 3.84
CA ILE A 759 13.42 -28.26 4.96
C ILE A 759 12.65 -28.05 6.28
N VAL A 760 11.71 -27.11 6.32
CA VAL A 760 10.89 -26.87 7.52
C VAL A 760 10.09 -28.11 7.90
N GLU A 761 9.48 -28.81 6.92
CA GLU A 761 8.77 -30.08 7.18
C GLU A 761 9.72 -31.14 7.83
N THR A 762 11.00 -31.14 7.47
CA THR A 762 11.98 -32.05 8.10
C THR A 762 12.24 -31.65 9.55
N LEU A 763 12.34 -30.35 9.85
CA LEU A 763 12.49 -29.85 11.24
C LEU A 763 11.26 -30.15 12.09
N LEU A 764 10.05 -30.02 11.52
CA LEU A 764 8.76 -30.28 12.20
C LEU A 764 8.49 -31.73 12.56
N LYS A 765 9.41 -32.65 12.26
CA LYS A 765 9.36 -34.04 12.79
C LYS A 765 9.67 -34.10 14.29
N HIS A 766 10.24 -33.00 14.85
CA HIS A 766 10.55 -32.85 16.25
C HIS A 766 9.52 -32.01 16.98
N PRO A 767 9.26 -32.28 18.28
CA PRO A 767 8.28 -31.52 19.06
C PRO A 767 8.73 -30.07 19.31
N PRO A 768 7.77 -29.13 19.47
CA PRO A 768 8.07 -27.77 19.85
C PRO A 768 8.79 -27.68 21.22
N LEU A 769 9.74 -26.76 21.34
CA LEU A 769 10.52 -26.58 22.58
C LEU A 769 9.67 -26.25 23.82
N GLY A 770 8.55 -25.60 23.65
CA GLY A 770 7.64 -25.26 24.74
C GLY A 770 6.65 -26.34 25.14
N GLU A 771 6.57 -27.44 24.39
CA GLU A 771 5.72 -28.59 24.74
C GLU A 771 6.24 -29.30 25.99
N GLN A 772 5.34 -29.58 26.94
CA GLN A 772 5.68 -30.37 28.13
C GLN A 772 5.48 -31.83 27.80
N ILE A 773 6.59 -32.59 27.84
CA ILE A 773 6.61 -34.01 27.44
C ILE A 773 7.06 -34.83 28.65
N GLU A 774 6.19 -35.69 29.14
CA GLU A 774 6.48 -36.59 30.26
C GLU A 774 7.65 -37.53 29.91
N GLY A 775 8.54 -37.78 30.88
CA GLY A 775 9.69 -38.65 30.70
C GLY A 775 10.90 -38.01 29.98
N THR A 776 10.80 -36.73 29.59
CA THR A 776 11.92 -35.97 29.03
C THR A 776 12.16 -34.67 29.85
N TRP A 777 13.24 -33.98 29.51
CA TRP A 777 13.52 -32.67 30.09
C TRP A 777 12.57 -31.60 29.46
N ASN A 778 12.16 -30.64 30.28
CA ASN A 778 11.28 -29.57 29.91
C ASN A 778 11.86 -28.24 30.40
N ILE A 779 11.60 -27.16 29.67
CA ILE A 779 12.10 -25.81 29.97
C ILE A 779 11.11 -25.01 30.84
N ALA A 780 11.67 -24.18 31.74
CA ALA A 780 10.94 -23.10 32.39
C ALA A 780 11.46 -21.77 31.85
N MET A 781 10.55 -20.88 31.47
CA MET A 781 10.90 -19.58 30.87
C MET A 781 10.34 -18.43 31.67
N GLN A 782 11.09 -17.32 31.70
CA GLN A 782 10.66 -16.05 32.28
C GLN A 782 11.35 -14.87 31.58
N SER A 783 10.76 -13.68 31.69
CA SER A 783 11.37 -12.44 31.23
C SER A 783 12.30 -11.88 32.29
N GLY A 784 13.32 -11.12 31.88
CA GLY A 784 14.11 -10.31 32.78
C GLY A 784 13.35 -9.10 33.34
N PHE A 785 13.98 -8.31 34.18
CA PHE A 785 13.42 -7.09 34.76
C PHE A 785 13.03 -6.07 33.68
N HIS A 786 11.85 -5.51 33.78
CA HIS A 786 11.33 -4.60 32.76
C HIS A 786 11.98 -3.21 32.85
N MET A 787 12.68 -2.78 31.79
CA MET A 787 13.49 -1.56 31.78
C MET A 787 12.72 -0.29 32.17
N THR A 788 11.40 -0.26 31.96
CA THR A 788 10.53 0.88 32.31
C THR A 788 9.85 0.67 33.66
N ASN A 789 9.18 -0.47 33.85
CA ASN A 789 8.33 -0.71 35.01
C ASN A 789 9.15 -0.94 36.29
N ASP A 790 10.29 -1.63 36.17
CA ASP A 790 11.16 -1.97 37.30
C ASP A 790 12.34 -1.01 37.46
N SER A 791 12.35 0.10 36.69
CA SER A 791 13.46 1.07 36.66
C SER A 791 13.79 1.68 38.02
N HIS A 792 12.84 1.69 38.94
CA HIS A 792 13.03 2.16 40.33
C HIS A 792 13.96 1.25 41.16
N LEU A 793 14.19 0.00 40.75
CA LEU A 793 15.09 -0.96 41.38
C LEU A 793 16.54 -0.82 40.88
N PHE A 794 16.74 -0.10 39.77
CA PHE A 794 18.04 -0.05 39.08
C PHE A 794 18.95 0.99 39.68
N ARG A 795 20.16 0.58 40.05
CA ARG A 795 21.22 1.41 40.61
C ARG A 795 22.33 1.60 39.59
N VAL A 796 22.71 2.84 39.33
CA VAL A 796 23.73 3.22 38.34
C VAL A 796 25.05 3.48 39.07
N GLY A 797 26.15 2.83 38.66
CA GLY A 797 27.49 3.10 39.19
C GLY A 797 27.76 2.62 40.61
N GLN A 798 26.88 1.83 41.23
CA GLN A 798 27.10 1.21 42.53
C GLN A 798 27.71 -0.18 42.35
N LEU A 799 28.68 -0.53 43.19
CA LEU A 799 29.40 -1.81 43.14
C LEU A 799 28.74 -2.88 44.03
N ASP A 800 27.84 -2.49 44.92
CA ASP A 800 27.11 -3.33 45.83
C ASP A 800 25.74 -3.72 45.25
N GLY A 801 25.66 -4.87 44.66
CA GLY A 801 24.45 -5.42 44.04
C GLY A 801 24.78 -6.40 42.92
N VAL A 802 23.76 -7.14 42.51
CA VAL A 802 23.87 -8.11 41.41
C VAL A 802 23.87 -7.36 40.06
N PRO A 803 24.88 -7.53 39.20
CA PRO A 803 24.95 -6.88 37.91
C PRO A 803 23.80 -7.34 36.99
N MET A 804 23.19 -6.39 36.27
CA MET A 804 22.12 -6.66 35.33
C MET A 804 22.61 -6.62 33.89
N LEU A 805 22.49 -7.74 33.17
CA LEU A 805 22.81 -7.85 31.75
C LEU A 805 21.64 -7.36 30.88
N GLU A 806 21.96 -6.63 29.82
CA GLU A 806 21.06 -6.21 28.75
C GLU A 806 21.43 -6.96 27.45
N GLY A 807 20.55 -7.01 26.47
CA GLY A 807 20.77 -7.72 25.20
C GLY A 807 22.10 -7.40 24.50
N LYS A 808 22.62 -6.16 24.66
CA LYS A 808 23.91 -5.73 24.11
C LYS A 808 25.14 -6.36 24.85
N ASN A 809 24.94 -6.95 26.01
CA ASN A 809 26.02 -7.57 26.78
C ASN A 809 26.28 -9.03 26.42
N ILE A 810 25.37 -9.68 25.70
CA ILE A 810 25.49 -11.09 25.33
C ILE A 810 25.67 -11.29 23.83
N GLU A 811 26.39 -12.35 23.50
CA GLU A 811 26.60 -12.82 22.12
C GLU A 811 26.59 -14.36 22.08
N GLN A 812 26.69 -14.98 20.89
CA GLN A 812 26.76 -16.45 20.79
C GLN A 812 27.83 -17.00 21.73
N PHE A 813 27.43 -17.87 22.64
CA PHE A 813 28.33 -18.56 23.59
C PHE A 813 29.11 -17.68 24.55
N THR A 814 28.70 -16.41 24.75
CA THR A 814 29.38 -15.54 25.71
C THR A 814 28.43 -14.54 26.34
N HIS A 815 28.54 -14.35 27.67
CA HIS A 815 27.83 -13.34 28.45
C HIS A 815 28.65 -12.05 28.61
N ARG A 816 29.90 -12.03 28.13
CA ARG A 816 30.82 -10.89 28.14
C ARG A 816 31.43 -10.75 26.76
N TRP A 817 30.77 -10.04 25.87
CA TRP A 817 31.31 -9.78 24.57
C TRP A 817 32.50 -8.81 24.63
N LYS A 818 33.55 -9.04 23.85
CA LYS A 818 34.83 -8.31 23.92
C LYS A 818 34.68 -6.78 23.88
N GLU A 819 33.77 -6.25 23.12
CA GLU A 819 33.53 -4.83 22.92
C GLU A 819 32.26 -4.33 23.61
N ALA A 820 31.52 -5.20 24.28
CA ALA A 820 30.30 -4.83 24.95
C ALA A 820 30.59 -3.94 26.18
N PRO A 821 29.80 -2.90 26.41
CA PRO A 821 29.92 -2.11 27.62
C PRO A 821 29.67 -2.96 28.87
N LYS A 822 30.35 -2.61 29.95
CA LYS A 822 30.07 -3.25 31.27
C LYS A 822 28.57 -3.09 31.60
N PRO A 823 27.98 -4.01 32.39
CA PRO A 823 26.62 -3.86 32.88
C PRO A 823 26.44 -2.47 33.51
N ARG A 824 25.41 -1.76 33.02
CA ARG A 824 25.13 -0.37 33.41
C ARG A 824 24.45 -0.28 34.76
N TYR A 825 23.71 -1.31 35.13
CA TYR A 825 22.84 -1.35 36.27
C TYR A 825 23.23 -2.50 37.19
N THR A 826 22.98 -2.31 38.50
CA THR A 826 22.93 -3.36 39.51
C THR A 826 21.59 -3.33 40.21
N ILE A 827 21.18 -4.47 40.79
CA ILE A 827 19.97 -4.60 41.61
C ILE A 827 20.36 -5.22 42.95
N ALA A 828 19.80 -4.70 44.05
CA ALA A 828 20.06 -5.26 45.34
C ALA A 828 19.48 -6.69 45.48
N GLU A 829 20.18 -7.59 46.13
CA GLU A 829 19.73 -8.97 46.37
C GLU A 829 18.35 -9.04 47.03
N SER A 830 18.09 -8.14 48.01
CA SER A 830 16.78 -8.02 48.67
C SER A 830 15.65 -7.70 47.68
N ASP A 831 15.93 -6.79 46.72
CA ASP A 831 14.95 -6.36 45.71
C ASP A 831 14.68 -7.47 44.70
N ILE A 832 15.73 -8.25 44.33
CA ILE A 832 15.58 -9.42 43.47
C ILE A 832 14.66 -10.45 44.16
N ARG A 833 14.90 -10.78 45.40
CA ARG A 833 14.12 -11.78 46.15
C ARG A 833 12.68 -11.33 46.44
N SER A 834 12.43 -10.03 46.58
CA SER A 834 11.10 -9.51 46.81
C SER A 834 10.26 -9.43 45.51
N ASN A 835 10.88 -9.24 44.34
CA ASN A 835 10.21 -9.10 43.06
C ASN A 835 10.08 -10.42 42.30
N LEU A 836 10.95 -11.41 42.54
CA LEU A 836 10.83 -12.73 41.93
C LEU A 836 10.15 -13.69 42.93
N LYS A 837 9.21 -14.47 42.44
CA LYS A 837 8.66 -15.60 43.22
C LYS A 837 9.80 -16.57 43.61
N ALA A 838 9.68 -17.25 44.73
CA ALA A 838 10.74 -18.14 45.23
C ALA A 838 11.19 -19.21 44.21
N ASP A 839 10.22 -19.73 43.42
CA ASP A 839 10.43 -20.67 42.32
C ASP A 839 11.01 -20.04 41.04
N ALA A 840 11.05 -18.71 40.96
CA ALA A 840 11.52 -17.95 39.81
C ALA A 840 12.95 -17.37 39.99
N VAL A 841 13.60 -17.61 41.16
CA VAL A 841 14.98 -17.18 41.41
C VAL A 841 15.94 -17.97 40.49
N TYR A 842 16.67 -17.29 39.61
CA TYR A 842 17.51 -17.92 38.60
C TYR A 842 19.01 -17.55 38.70
N HIS A 843 19.33 -16.45 39.32
CA HIS A 843 20.70 -15.88 39.38
C HIS A 843 21.65 -16.62 40.32
N THR A 844 21.17 -17.64 40.99
CA THR A 844 22.01 -18.49 41.91
C THR A 844 22.61 -19.73 41.24
N GLY A 845 22.18 -20.05 40.02
CA GLY A 845 22.65 -21.16 39.19
C GLY A 845 22.97 -20.74 37.76
N TYR A 846 23.39 -21.70 36.94
CA TYR A 846 23.51 -21.49 35.50
C TYR A 846 22.12 -21.45 34.85
N TYR A 847 21.96 -20.55 33.90
CA TYR A 847 20.74 -20.44 33.10
C TYR A 847 21.08 -20.01 31.69
N LEU A 848 20.21 -20.27 30.74
CA LEU A 848 20.37 -19.80 29.36
C LEU A 848 19.66 -18.46 29.19
N GLY A 849 20.34 -17.48 28.61
CA GLY A 849 19.80 -16.20 28.17
C GLY A 849 19.82 -16.10 26.66
N PHE A 850 18.72 -15.65 26.06
CA PHE A 850 18.70 -15.31 24.63
C PHE A 850 18.19 -13.89 24.42
N ARG A 851 18.76 -13.24 23.36
CA ARG A 851 18.44 -11.84 23.04
C ARG A 851 17.03 -11.75 22.47
N ASP A 852 16.21 -10.84 23.01
CA ASP A 852 14.86 -10.55 22.52
C ASP A 852 14.88 -9.74 21.22
N VAL A 853 15.61 -8.61 21.20
CA VAL A 853 15.67 -7.73 20.03
C VAL A 853 16.57 -8.34 18.95
N ALA A 854 15.98 -8.70 17.83
CA ALA A 854 16.66 -9.32 16.71
C ALA A 854 15.90 -9.07 15.38
N SER A 855 16.60 -9.14 14.25
CA SER A 855 16.02 -9.04 12.91
C SER A 855 16.40 -10.26 12.08
N SER A 856 15.51 -10.66 11.18
CA SER A 856 15.80 -11.69 10.16
C SER A 856 16.95 -11.28 9.22
N THR A 857 17.33 -10.01 9.20
CA THR A 857 18.43 -9.48 8.39
C THR A 857 19.77 -9.37 9.12
N ASN A 858 19.82 -9.70 10.41
CA ASN A 858 21.07 -9.76 11.16
C ASN A 858 21.92 -10.98 10.70
N TYR A 859 23.22 -10.94 11.02
CA TYR A 859 24.10 -12.09 10.74
C TYR A 859 23.62 -13.37 11.45
N ARG A 860 22.98 -13.23 12.62
CA ARG A 860 22.21 -14.25 13.34
C ARG A 860 20.93 -13.62 13.90
N THR A 861 19.82 -14.32 13.80
CA THR A 861 18.53 -13.90 14.38
C THR A 861 18.44 -14.37 15.83
N LEU A 862 18.83 -15.60 16.12
CA LEU A 862 18.84 -16.13 17.47
C LEU A 862 20.26 -16.12 18.03
N LEU A 863 20.44 -15.40 19.15
CA LEU A 863 21.67 -15.32 19.89
C LEU A 863 21.44 -15.78 21.33
N ALA A 864 22.06 -16.86 21.72
CA ALA A 864 21.91 -17.47 23.05
C ALA A 864 23.25 -17.76 23.72
N THR A 865 23.28 -17.66 25.04
CA THR A 865 24.44 -18.03 25.84
C THR A 865 24.02 -18.57 27.20
N ILE A 866 24.92 -19.34 27.83
CA ILE A 866 24.78 -19.70 29.24
C ILE A 866 25.34 -18.55 30.08
N ILE A 867 24.56 -18.11 31.04
CA ILE A 867 24.90 -17.05 31.97
C ILE A 867 25.28 -17.71 33.33
N PRO A 868 26.44 -17.38 33.91
CA PRO A 868 26.85 -17.95 35.19
C PRO A 868 26.08 -17.33 36.36
N PRO A 869 26.16 -17.94 37.57
CA PRO A 869 25.62 -17.36 38.78
C PRO A 869 26.12 -15.94 39.05
N GLY A 870 25.30 -15.10 39.71
CA GLY A 870 25.70 -13.75 40.12
C GLY A 870 25.32 -12.67 39.10
N TYR A 871 24.46 -12.97 38.10
CA TYR A 871 23.92 -11.99 37.16
C TYR A 871 22.40 -12.08 37.13
N VAL A 872 21.74 -10.95 36.94
CA VAL A 872 20.32 -10.84 36.53
C VAL A 872 20.22 -10.23 35.14
N CYS A 873 19.04 -10.33 34.51
CA CYS A 873 18.82 -9.82 33.18
C CYS A 873 17.70 -8.78 33.12
N GLY A 874 17.87 -7.77 32.26
CA GLY A 874 16.76 -6.91 31.80
C GLY A 874 15.90 -7.63 30.78
N ASN A 875 14.70 -7.14 30.53
CA ASN A 875 13.71 -7.75 29.60
C ASN A 875 14.14 -7.82 28.12
N THR A 876 15.30 -7.27 27.77
CA THR A 876 15.93 -7.46 26.45
C THR A 876 16.67 -8.80 26.34
N ILE A 877 16.69 -9.60 27.42
CA ILE A 877 17.17 -10.98 27.50
C ILE A 877 16.06 -11.83 28.13
N ASN A 878 15.56 -12.81 27.37
CA ASN A 878 14.66 -13.82 27.89
C ASN A 878 15.46 -14.98 28.52
N ILE A 879 14.93 -15.55 29.60
CA ILE A 879 15.61 -16.52 30.46
C ILE A 879 14.96 -17.88 30.29
N VAL A 880 15.82 -18.91 30.16
CA VAL A 880 15.43 -20.32 30.17
C VAL A 880 16.17 -21.04 31.28
N ARG A 881 15.44 -21.73 32.16
CA ARG A 881 15.96 -22.50 33.26
C ARG A 881 15.89 -24.00 32.98
N LEU A 882 16.97 -24.68 33.30
CA LEU A 882 17.11 -26.13 33.25
C LEU A 882 18.07 -26.52 34.39
N GLU A 883 17.78 -27.61 35.12
CA GLU A 883 18.58 -28.05 36.23
C GLU A 883 19.88 -28.77 35.82
N ASP A 884 19.76 -29.55 34.72
CA ASP A 884 20.90 -30.33 34.19
C ASP A 884 21.81 -29.45 33.32
N THR A 885 23.04 -29.26 33.75
CA THR A 885 24.07 -28.46 33.07
C THR A 885 24.40 -29.00 31.66
N ARG A 886 24.38 -30.33 31.48
CA ARG A 886 24.66 -30.93 30.17
C ARG A 886 23.52 -30.66 29.18
N ILE A 887 22.25 -30.75 29.63
CA ILE A 887 21.09 -30.42 28.83
C ILE A 887 21.08 -28.91 28.51
N LEU A 888 21.49 -28.07 29.47
CA LEU A 888 21.65 -26.64 29.26
C LEU A 888 22.69 -26.33 28.17
N CYS A 889 23.84 -27.03 28.17
CA CYS A 889 24.86 -26.91 27.11
C CYS A 889 24.32 -27.42 25.77
N TYR A 890 23.62 -28.56 25.76
CA TYR A 890 22.98 -29.10 24.56
C TYR A 890 22.02 -28.09 23.95
N LEU A 891 21.10 -27.54 24.74
CA LEU A 891 20.14 -26.55 24.29
C LEU A 891 20.83 -25.31 23.76
N CYS A 892 21.81 -24.76 24.44
CA CYS A 892 22.58 -23.59 24.01
C CYS A 892 23.26 -23.83 22.65
N GLY A 893 23.85 -25.02 22.46
CA GLY A 893 24.47 -25.39 21.19
C GLY A 893 23.50 -25.49 20.04
N VAL A 894 22.39 -26.20 20.24
CA VAL A 894 21.37 -26.38 19.21
C VAL A 894 20.75 -25.04 18.79
N LEU A 895 20.43 -24.15 19.74
CA LEU A 895 19.83 -22.84 19.48
C LEU A 895 20.73 -21.91 18.66
N ASN A 896 22.05 -21.99 18.82
CA ASN A 896 23.01 -21.16 18.10
C ASN A 896 23.38 -21.72 16.71
N SER A 897 22.83 -22.87 16.30
CA SER A 897 23.12 -23.48 14.99
C SER A 897 22.43 -22.73 13.84
N PHE A 898 22.98 -22.82 12.62
CA PHE A 898 22.35 -22.29 11.41
C PHE A 898 20.99 -22.95 11.13
N VAL A 899 20.81 -24.21 11.49
CA VAL A 899 19.58 -24.97 11.28
C VAL A 899 18.41 -24.36 12.08
N VAL A 900 18.62 -24.09 13.35
CA VAL A 900 17.58 -23.51 14.22
C VAL A 900 17.36 -22.03 13.90
N ASP A 901 18.44 -21.29 13.63
CA ASP A 901 18.34 -19.89 13.22
C ASP A 901 17.58 -19.75 11.89
N TYR A 902 17.77 -20.67 10.94
CA TYR A 902 17.01 -20.71 9.70
C TYR A 902 15.49 -20.83 9.95
N PHE A 903 15.07 -21.66 10.89
CA PHE A 903 13.65 -21.81 11.24
C PHE A 903 13.09 -20.53 11.87
N ILE A 904 13.77 -20.01 12.91
CA ILE A 904 13.28 -18.85 13.65
C ILE A 904 13.29 -17.58 12.80
N ARG A 905 14.24 -17.44 11.88
CA ARG A 905 14.37 -16.32 10.94
C ARG A 905 13.14 -16.12 10.05
N GLN A 906 12.41 -17.19 9.76
CA GLN A 906 11.17 -17.12 8.96
C GLN A 906 9.94 -16.64 9.75
N LYS A 907 10.07 -16.45 11.08
CA LYS A 907 9.01 -15.96 11.97
C LYS A 907 9.27 -14.55 12.49
N VAL A 908 10.54 -14.17 12.62
CA VAL A 908 10.98 -12.98 13.36
C VAL A 908 11.10 -11.79 12.43
N SER A 909 10.42 -10.70 12.79
CA SER A 909 10.60 -9.40 12.15
C SER A 909 11.55 -8.47 12.96
N ALA A 910 11.29 -8.29 14.25
CA ALA A 910 12.04 -7.37 15.12
C ALA A 910 12.36 -7.97 16.51
N HIS A 911 11.63 -9.01 16.96
CA HIS A 911 11.78 -9.60 18.29
C HIS A 911 11.68 -11.12 18.25
N VAL A 912 12.60 -11.82 18.91
CA VAL A 912 12.47 -13.24 19.23
C VAL A 912 11.57 -13.38 20.47
N ASN A 913 10.27 -13.21 20.25
CA ASN A 913 9.28 -13.34 21.32
C ASN A 913 9.30 -14.75 21.96
N MET A 914 8.97 -14.83 23.25
CA MET A 914 8.93 -16.12 23.95
C MET A 914 8.02 -17.15 23.31
N PHE A 915 6.93 -16.74 22.66
CA PHE A 915 6.03 -17.69 21.98
C PHE A 915 6.67 -18.28 20.70
N TYR A 916 7.43 -17.50 19.90
CA TYR A 916 8.21 -18.01 18.78
C TYR A 916 9.31 -18.98 19.24
N PHE A 917 9.98 -18.64 20.34
CA PHE A 917 11.01 -19.49 20.93
C PHE A 917 10.42 -20.86 21.37
N ARG A 918 9.25 -20.86 21.99
CA ARG A 918 8.54 -22.10 22.39
C ARG A 918 8.13 -22.96 21.21
N GLU A 919 7.92 -22.39 20.04
CA GLU A 919 7.52 -23.09 18.81
C GLU A 919 8.71 -23.66 18.01
N ILE A 920 9.97 -23.48 18.45
CA ILE A 920 11.14 -24.06 17.80
C ILE A 920 11.03 -25.61 17.89
N PRO A 921 10.99 -26.33 16.75
CA PRO A 921 11.04 -27.78 16.77
C PRO A 921 12.41 -28.24 17.25
N LEU A 922 12.48 -29.05 18.30
CA LEU A 922 13.74 -29.40 18.94
C LEU A 922 13.79 -30.87 19.39
N PRO A 923 14.79 -31.67 18.96
CA PRO A 923 14.98 -33.04 19.39
C PRO A 923 15.21 -33.14 20.92
N ARG A 924 14.38 -33.92 21.63
CA ARG A 924 14.44 -34.06 23.10
C ARG A 924 15.38 -35.18 23.50
N VAL A 925 16.66 -35.09 23.10
CA VAL A 925 17.69 -36.08 23.48
C VAL A 925 18.43 -35.70 24.75
N SER A 926 18.88 -36.67 25.54
CA SER A 926 19.65 -36.51 26.78
C SER A 926 20.94 -37.34 26.82
N SER A 927 21.22 -38.13 25.75
CA SER A 927 22.41 -38.97 25.63
C SER A 927 22.68 -39.34 24.16
N GLY A 928 23.86 -39.84 23.90
CA GLY A 928 24.25 -40.32 22.58
C GLY A 928 25.39 -39.48 21.97
N LYS A 929 26.04 -40.02 20.92
CA LYS A 929 27.26 -39.46 20.31
C LYS A 929 27.09 -37.98 19.92
N LEU A 930 26.00 -37.64 19.18
CA LEU A 930 25.76 -36.26 18.77
C LEU A 930 25.41 -35.33 19.95
N PHE A 931 24.68 -35.85 20.97
CA PHE A 931 24.40 -35.08 22.19
C PHE A 931 25.69 -34.74 22.90
N ASP A 932 26.54 -35.74 23.15
CA ASP A 932 27.83 -35.56 23.86
C ASP A 932 28.77 -34.64 23.09
N GLU A 933 28.81 -34.69 21.80
CA GLU A 933 29.58 -33.80 20.93
C GLU A 933 29.07 -32.35 21.02
N ILE A 934 27.76 -32.13 20.89
CA ILE A 934 27.17 -30.80 21.04
C ILE A 934 27.45 -30.23 22.44
N VAL A 935 27.24 -31.00 23.52
CA VAL A 935 27.54 -30.60 24.89
C VAL A 935 29.00 -30.18 25.04
N LYS A 936 29.95 -31.04 24.58
CA LYS A 936 31.37 -30.76 24.67
C LYS A 936 31.78 -29.49 23.94
N LYS A 937 31.33 -29.32 22.66
CA LYS A 937 31.66 -28.11 21.87
C LYS A 937 31.07 -26.86 22.47
N THR A 938 29.83 -26.93 22.94
CA THR A 938 29.18 -25.79 23.59
C THR A 938 29.91 -25.40 24.88
N ALA A 939 30.22 -26.36 25.71
CA ALA A 939 30.99 -26.11 26.95
C ALA A 939 32.37 -25.50 26.67
N GLN A 940 33.09 -25.97 25.64
CA GLN A 940 34.36 -25.40 25.20
C GLN A 940 34.20 -23.95 24.72
N LEU A 941 33.12 -23.60 24.06
CA LEU A 941 32.84 -22.24 23.56
C LEU A 941 32.43 -21.27 24.67
N VAL A 942 31.66 -21.75 25.66
CA VAL A 942 31.08 -20.94 26.74
C VAL A 942 32.10 -20.77 27.90
N ALA A 943 32.77 -21.84 28.31
CA ALA A 943 33.50 -21.88 29.59
C ALA A 943 34.92 -21.27 29.52
N THR A 944 34.98 -19.99 29.09
CA THR A 944 36.25 -19.28 28.89
C THR A 944 36.79 -18.56 30.16
N THR A 945 36.00 -18.51 31.24
CA THR A 945 36.40 -17.88 32.54
C THR A 945 36.20 -18.84 33.68
N SER A 946 36.74 -18.46 34.90
CA SER A 946 36.55 -19.22 36.12
C SER A 946 35.08 -19.31 36.58
N ASP A 947 34.21 -18.38 36.14
CA ASP A 947 32.78 -18.41 36.48
C ASP A 947 32.11 -19.73 36.03
N PHE A 948 32.74 -20.46 35.12
CA PHE A 948 32.25 -21.72 34.54
C PHE A 948 32.99 -22.98 35.06
N ASP A 949 33.75 -22.90 36.14
CA ASP A 949 34.55 -24.06 36.62
C ASP A 949 33.66 -25.27 36.98
N GLN A 950 32.48 -25.04 37.54
CA GLN A 950 31.53 -26.13 37.79
C GLN A 950 30.99 -26.73 36.51
N LEU A 951 30.62 -25.88 35.52
CA LEU A 951 30.16 -26.34 34.20
C LEU A 951 31.23 -27.18 33.48
N LYS A 952 32.50 -26.81 33.57
CA LYS A 952 33.64 -27.61 33.05
C LYS A 952 33.68 -29.02 33.67
N LYS A 953 33.50 -29.12 34.99
CA LYS A 953 33.45 -30.39 35.70
C LYS A 953 32.25 -31.25 35.24
N ASP A 954 31.07 -30.66 35.18
CA ASP A 954 29.84 -31.36 34.83
C ASP A 954 29.85 -31.90 33.38
N THR A 955 30.56 -31.21 32.48
CA THR A 955 30.67 -31.55 31.07
C THR A 955 31.97 -32.27 30.70
N GLY A 956 32.89 -32.45 31.62
CA GLY A 956 34.20 -33.09 31.41
C GLY A 956 35.14 -32.33 30.47
N VAL A 957 34.97 -30.99 30.38
CA VAL A 957 35.79 -30.10 29.55
C VAL A 957 36.90 -29.50 30.38
N ALA A 958 38.16 -29.71 30.01
CA ALA A 958 39.31 -29.20 30.76
C ALA A 958 39.48 -27.68 30.61
N HIS A 959 39.34 -27.15 29.38
CA HIS A 959 39.59 -25.74 29.07
C HIS A 959 38.56 -25.22 28.08
N GLY A 960 38.17 -23.92 28.22
CA GLY A 960 37.43 -23.18 27.23
C GLY A 960 38.33 -22.71 26.07
N LEU A 961 37.78 -22.59 24.89
CA LEU A 961 38.48 -22.12 23.70
C LEU A 961 38.51 -20.60 23.68
N THR A 962 39.72 -20.00 23.63
CA THR A 962 39.92 -18.55 23.53
C THR A 962 40.53 -18.11 22.22
N ASP A 963 41.19 -19.03 21.47
CA ASP A 963 41.65 -18.77 20.11
C ASP A 963 40.46 -18.71 19.11
N GLU A 964 40.47 -17.71 18.24
CA GLU A 964 39.32 -17.47 17.34
C GLU A 964 39.16 -18.56 16.26
N ASN A 965 40.28 -19.12 15.76
CA ASN A 965 40.23 -20.19 14.77
C ASN A 965 39.72 -21.49 15.39
N ASP A 966 40.17 -21.81 16.64
CA ASP A 966 39.65 -22.96 17.36
C ASP A 966 38.17 -22.82 17.68
N ARG A 967 37.72 -21.62 18.03
CA ARG A 967 36.32 -21.29 18.24
C ARG A 967 35.51 -21.42 16.95
N LEU A 968 36.05 -20.94 15.81
CA LEU A 968 35.40 -21.04 14.50
C LEU A 968 35.25 -22.52 14.10
N LEU A 969 36.26 -23.34 14.30
CA LEU A 969 36.22 -24.78 14.03
C LEU A 969 35.19 -25.49 14.93
N ALA A 970 35.18 -25.16 16.24
CA ALA A 970 34.22 -25.73 17.17
C ALA A 970 32.78 -25.38 16.82
N ARG A 971 32.49 -24.12 16.38
CA ARG A 971 31.17 -23.72 15.87
C ARG A 971 30.80 -24.50 14.60
N ALA A 972 31.72 -24.67 13.64
CA ALA A 972 31.46 -25.42 12.43
C ALA A 972 31.14 -26.90 12.74
N GLN A 973 31.88 -27.53 13.63
CA GLN A 973 31.61 -28.92 14.07
C GLN A 973 30.25 -29.03 14.77
N LEU A 974 29.89 -28.02 15.58
CA LEU A 974 28.59 -27.96 16.24
C LEU A 974 27.47 -27.81 15.22
N ASP A 975 27.59 -26.91 14.22
CA ASP A 975 26.61 -26.74 13.16
C ASP A 975 26.38 -28.06 12.39
N VAL A 976 27.44 -28.80 12.09
CA VAL A 976 27.35 -30.11 11.43
C VAL A 976 26.69 -31.18 12.32
N ALA A 977 27.07 -31.25 13.62
CA ALA A 977 26.44 -32.15 14.55
C ALA A 977 24.94 -31.91 14.69
N VAL A 978 24.54 -30.64 14.76
CA VAL A 978 23.13 -30.27 14.80
C VAL A 978 22.42 -30.56 13.48
N ALA A 979 23.01 -30.29 12.31
CA ALA A 979 22.43 -30.64 11.03
C ALA A 979 22.15 -32.18 10.93
N LYS A 980 23.13 -33.00 11.33
CA LYS A 980 22.97 -34.45 11.40
C LYS A 980 21.89 -34.87 12.41
N LEU A 981 21.77 -34.18 13.53
CA LEU A 981 20.75 -34.44 14.56
C LEU A 981 19.32 -34.21 14.02
N TYR A 982 19.14 -33.23 13.17
CA TYR A 982 17.85 -32.97 12.50
C TYR A 982 17.63 -33.81 11.21
N GLY A 983 18.61 -34.56 10.77
CA GLY A 983 18.56 -35.31 9.52
C GLY A 983 18.65 -34.40 8.28
N ILE A 984 19.23 -33.21 8.40
CA ILE A 984 19.49 -32.30 7.29
C ILE A 984 20.69 -32.80 6.51
N ASN A 985 20.50 -33.05 5.23
CA ASN A 985 21.58 -33.50 4.35
C ASN A 985 22.47 -32.29 3.95
N LYS A 986 23.53 -32.56 3.22
CA LYS A 986 24.55 -31.57 2.87
C LYS A 986 24.00 -30.49 1.92
N GLU A 987 23.21 -30.90 0.93
CA GLU A 987 22.60 -30.02 -0.06
C GLU A 987 21.61 -29.04 0.62
N ASP A 988 20.85 -29.53 1.59
CA ASP A 988 19.94 -28.72 2.38
C ASP A 988 20.72 -27.81 3.35
N LEU A 989 21.82 -28.28 3.95
CA LEU A 989 22.68 -27.44 4.78
C LEU A 989 23.34 -26.33 3.94
N ALA A 990 23.82 -26.61 2.75
CA ALA A 990 24.35 -25.62 1.83
C ALA A 990 23.30 -24.55 1.48
N TYR A 991 22.08 -24.99 1.15
CA TYR A 991 20.95 -24.10 0.91
C TYR A 991 20.60 -23.23 2.12
N ILE A 992 20.58 -23.81 3.33
CA ILE A 992 20.40 -23.06 4.59
C ILE A 992 21.45 -21.97 4.71
N LEU A 993 22.74 -22.30 4.51
CA LEU A 993 23.85 -21.36 4.65
C LEU A 993 23.77 -20.18 3.64
N GLU A 994 23.22 -20.38 2.46
CA GLU A 994 22.97 -19.32 1.48
C GLU A 994 22.01 -18.26 2.02
N LYS A 995 21.06 -18.63 2.90
CA LYS A 995 20.10 -17.68 3.50
C LYS A 995 20.71 -16.75 4.56
N PHE A 996 22.01 -16.86 4.79
CA PHE A 996 22.77 -16.02 5.74
C PHE A 996 23.84 -15.18 5.00
N PRO A 997 23.44 -14.18 4.19
CA PRO A 997 24.40 -13.45 3.35
C PRO A 997 25.46 -12.68 4.15
N ILE A 998 25.14 -12.24 5.39
CA ILE A 998 26.03 -11.45 6.25
C ILE A 998 26.88 -12.33 7.18
N ALA A 999 26.58 -13.63 7.33
CA ALA A 999 27.40 -14.53 8.14
C ALA A 999 28.79 -14.73 7.50
N ASP A 1000 29.79 -14.89 8.37
CA ASP A 1000 31.19 -15.02 7.95
C ASP A 1000 31.36 -16.12 6.87
N PRO A 1001 31.87 -15.79 5.67
CA PRO A 1001 32.07 -16.74 4.60
C PRO A 1001 33.00 -17.89 4.99
N LYS A 1002 34.03 -17.61 5.83
CA LYS A 1002 34.96 -18.64 6.34
C LYS A 1002 34.23 -19.67 7.21
N GLN A 1003 33.31 -19.23 8.06
CA GLN A 1003 32.49 -20.14 8.86
C GLN A 1003 31.63 -21.03 7.97
N LYS A 1004 30.97 -20.48 6.96
CA LYS A 1004 30.11 -21.25 6.03
C LYS A 1004 30.92 -22.31 5.26
N GLU A 1005 32.06 -21.90 4.72
CA GLU A 1005 32.98 -22.84 4.03
C GLU A 1005 33.45 -23.95 4.96
N LEU A 1006 33.84 -23.61 6.20
CA LEU A 1006 34.31 -24.57 7.17
C LEU A 1006 33.20 -25.56 7.58
N VAL A 1007 31.96 -25.11 7.72
CA VAL A 1007 30.80 -25.99 7.98
C VAL A 1007 30.64 -27.00 6.86
N LEU A 1008 30.64 -26.58 5.61
CA LEU A 1008 30.51 -27.51 4.45
C LEU A 1008 31.67 -28.45 4.35
N ARG A 1009 32.91 -28.00 4.59
CA ARG A 1009 34.12 -28.84 4.60
C ARG A 1009 34.09 -29.87 5.72
N THR A 1010 33.67 -29.48 6.91
CA THR A 1010 33.53 -30.35 8.08
C THR A 1010 32.49 -31.44 7.82
N TYR A 1011 31.37 -31.09 7.20
CA TYR A 1011 30.33 -32.07 6.83
C TYR A 1011 30.84 -33.12 5.83
N TYR A 1012 31.77 -32.76 4.94
CA TYR A 1012 32.42 -33.70 4.00
C TYR A 1012 33.35 -34.66 4.66
N ASN A 1013 34.15 -34.19 5.64
CA ASN A 1013 35.20 -35.00 6.26
C ASN A 1013 34.65 -35.97 7.29
N ASP A 1014 33.42 -35.81 7.76
CA ASP A 1014 32.74 -36.64 8.75
C ASP A 1014 31.80 -37.71 8.10
N GLY A 1015 31.65 -37.73 6.79
CA GLY A 1015 30.96 -38.76 5.99
C GLY A 1015 31.96 -39.67 5.39
#